data_a9d512db8843d87c2367877eded58537
#
_entry.id   a9d512db8843d87c2367877eded58537
#
_cell.length_a   1.000
_cell.length_b   1.000
_cell.length_c   1.000
_cell.angle_alpha   90.00
_cell.angle_beta   90.00
_cell.angle_gamma   90.00
#
_symmetry.space_group_name_H-M   'P 1'
#
loop_
_entity.id
_entity.type
_entity.pdbx_description
1 polymer ?
#
loop_
_entity_poly.entity_id
_entity_poly.type
_entity_poly.pdbx_seq_one_letter_code
_entity_poly.pdbx_strand_id
1 'polypeptide(L)'
;MTTHRGIAGKIAAAFLDSKLTPLIILASLLLGAFAVMVIPREEEPQIVVPMLDVTTSLPGASPSEVERRVSTPIERLLREIPGVEYVYSTSSPGHSLVIARFLVGTRQEDALVKVYSKIYSNTNLLPQGASQPMIKERSIDDVPILALTLWGTNYNSYQLRQMAAEVEHTIQQVSDVSETSILGGQPRTMRVLLNSDRLAAYGISPQTIVARLQAANARVEAGQFADGNTQVRVDAGDFFRQKRDLEQVVVSVDHGRPVYLRDVAAQIVDGPEEPANYVLYGSAAGSKAVDLPTGAETPAVTITVAKLKGTNATDVSNAVLQRIAEMRKTTLPADLQITITRNYGQTAKAKSNELLEHLALATISVTLLIGLFLGWRESGVVLLAIPVTLALTLAIFYLYGYTLNRVTLFALIFSIGILVDDAIVVVENMVRHFRLPQNKGRPLSEVAIEAVDEVGNPTILATAAVIAAILPMAFVRGLMGPYMRPIPVGASSAMVFSLIVAFVVSPWAAMRLLGKSGGHTKKHAGQDASEEGWSTRLYRRIMSPLIHSGRKRAFFLGGIMLLLLLAMSLVPLKLVRVKMLPFDNKSEFQVMIDMPDGTTLEQSTRVAQTLGHYLAMQPEVTNYQIYAGLSGPYNFNGLVRHYYLRRQPNQADIQVNLLPASERDAQSHEIAKRLRPELDKLAMPFGARIKIAEVPPGPPVLQTLVAEIYGPNLAGQLDVARQVKKVFQQTNGVVDVDWYVEDPQKTLVFKVDETKAALHGIAVADVAKALTIAESGETAGLLHDPRSREPIPVQV
;
A
#
# COMPACT_ATOMS: atom_id res chain seq x y z
N MET A 1 -30.00 30.45 -49.53
CA MET A 1 -29.60 30.99 -48.23
C MET A 1 -28.62 30.02 -47.57
N THR A 2 -27.38 30.36 -47.58
CA THR A 2 -26.37 29.59 -46.86
C THR A 2 -26.63 29.79 -45.36
N THR A 3 -27.34 28.87 -44.74
CA THR A 3 -27.55 28.82 -43.29
C THR A 3 -26.17 28.73 -42.63
N HIS A 4 -25.87 29.68 -41.81
CA HIS A 4 -24.63 29.72 -41.00
C HIS A 4 -24.67 28.50 -40.06
N ARG A 5 -24.02 27.40 -40.44
CA ARG A 5 -23.91 26.21 -39.60
C ARG A 5 -22.95 26.49 -38.46
N GLY A 6 -23.37 26.17 -37.27
CA GLY A 6 -22.51 26.17 -36.09
C GLY A 6 -21.42 25.09 -36.16
N ILE A 7 -20.59 25.00 -35.13
CA ILE A 7 -19.48 24.05 -35.06
C ILE A 7 -20.01 22.60 -35.09
N ALA A 8 -21.04 22.29 -34.32
CA ALA A 8 -21.65 20.98 -34.22
C ALA A 8 -22.24 20.49 -35.55
N GLY A 9 -23.01 21.39 -36.24
CA GLY A 9 -23.56 21.09 -37.55
C GLY A 9 -22.50 20.88 -38.63
N LYS A 10 -21.38 21.60 -38.59
CA LYS A 10 -20.22 21.36 -39.50
C LYS A 10 -19.59 20.01 -39.29
N ILE A 11 -19.35 19.59 -38.02
CA ILE A 11 -18.80 18.30 -37.68
C ILE A 11 -19.76 17.20 -38.11
N ALA A 12 -21.01 17.28 -37.74
CA ALA A 12 -22.03 16.29 -38.16
C ALA A 12 -22.09 16.16 -39.67
N ALA A 13 -22.10 17.26 -40.46
CA ALA A 13 -22.10 17.25 -41.90
C ALA A 13 -20.88 16.53 -42.51
N ALA A 14 -19.71 16.65 -41.90
CA ALA A 14 -18.48 16.01 -42.39
C ALA A 14 -18.48 14.49 -42.18
N PHE A 15 -19.11 13.99 -41.10
CA PHE A 15 -19.02 12.58 -40.69
C PHE A 15 -20.32 11.75 -40.93
N LEU A 16 -21.46 12.40 -41.17
CA LEU A 16 -22.76 11.74 -41.26
C LEU A 16 -22.79 10.63 -42.33
N ASP A 17 -22.26 10.89 -43.52
CA ASP A 17 -22.18 9.96 -44.64
C ASP A 17 -20.77 9.43 -44.89
N SER A 18 -19.82 9.76 -44.01
CA SER A 18 -18.42 9.39 -44.17
C SER A 18 -18.21 7.87 -43.98
N LYS A 19 -17.41 7.28 -44.86
CA LYS A 19 -16.91 5.91 -44.68
C LYS A 19 -15.85 5.79 -43.58
N LEU A 20 -15.34 6.91 -43.07
CA LEU A 20 -14.37 6.97 -41.96
C LEU A 20 -15.03 6.72 -40.61
N THR A 21 -16.29 7.10 -40.42
CA THR A 21 -17.00 6.99 -39.15
C THR A 21 -17.01 5.57 -38.59
N PRO A 22 -17.40 4.50 -39.36
CA PRO A 22 -17.34 3.13 -38.88
C PRO A 22 -15.89 2.68 -38.55
N LEU A 23 -14.89 3.17 -39.27
CA LEU A 23 -13.49 2.88 -38.97
C LEU A 23 -13.05 3.55 -37.66
N ILE A 24 -13.48 4.79 -37.38
CA ILE A 24 -13.24 5.48 -36.12
C ILE A 24 -13.86 4.71 -34.95
N ILE A 25 -15.10 4.23 -35.12
CA ILE A 25 -15.79 3.41 -34.12
C ILE A 25 -14.98 2.13 -33.81
N LEU A 26 -14.62 1.39 -34.87
CA LEU A 26 -13.85 0.16 -34.72
C LEU A 26 -12.47 0.42 -34.07
N ALA A 27 -11.76 1.42 -34.57
CA ALA A 27 -10.44 1.80 -34.02
C ALA A 27 -10.53 2.22 -32.55
N SER A 28 -11.56 2.99 -32.18
CA SER A 28 -11.77 3.39 -30.78
C SER A 28 -12.03 2.18 -29.87
N LEU A 29 -12.87 1.24 -30.31
CA LEU A 29 -13.17 0.02 -29.54
C LEU A 29 -11.94 -0.88 -29.42
N LEU A 30 -11.16 -1.06 -30.50
CA LEU A 30 -9.92 -1.82 -30.47
C LEU A 30 -8.88 -1.17 -29.56
N LEU A 31 -8.76 0.15 -29.59
CA LEU A 31 -7.85 0.90 -28.71
C LEU A 31 -8.26 0.77 -27.24
N GLY A 32 -9.56 0.82 -26.95
CA GLY A 32 -10.07 0.57 -25.60
C GLY A 32 -9.83 -0.85 -25.11
N ALA A 33 -10.07 -1.85 -25.97
CA ALA A 33 -9.76 -3.25 -25.65
C ALA A 33 -8.27 -3.46 -25.39
N PHE A 34 -7.41 -2.89 -26.22
CA PHE A 34 -5.97 -2.87 -26.01
C PHE A 34 -5.60 -2.21 -24.65
N ALA A 35 -6.18 -1.05 -24.35
CA ALA A 35 -5.93 -0.36 -23.09
C ALA A 35 -6.31 -1.21 -21.87
N VAL A 36 -7.47 -1.87 -21.88
CA VAL A 36 -7.90 -2.77 -20.79
C VAL A 36 -6.94 -3.95 -20.58
N MET A 37 -6.33 -4.45 -21.66
CA MET A 37 -5.38 -5.56 -21.59
C MET A 37 -4.01 -5.14 -21.10
N VAL A 38 -3.56 -3.94 -21.45
CA VAL A 38 -2.16 -3.49 -21.19
C VAL A 38 -2.03 -2.64 -19.94
N ILE A 39 -3.08 -1.92 -19.53
CA ILE A 39 -3.02 -1.10 -18.31
C ILE A 39 -2.83 -2.00 -17.08
N PRO A 40 -1.77 -1.77 -16.25
CA PRO A 40 -1.55 -2.54 -15.04
C PRO A 40 -2.72 -2.42 -14.06
N ARG A 41 -3.05 -3.53 -13.39
CA ARG A 41 -4.06 -3.56 -12.33
C ARG A 41 -3.38 -3.48 -10.98
N GLU A 42 -3.80 -2.51 -10.19
CA GLU A 42 -3.28 -2.26 -8.85
C GLU A 42 -4.42 -2.01 -7.88
N GLU A 43 -4.17 -2.21 -6.61
CA GLU A 43 -5.17 -1.96 -5.59
C GLU A 43 -5.29 -0.46 -5.29
N GLU A 44 -4.16 0.21 -5.10
CA GLU A 44 -4.07 1.64 -4.82
C GLU A 44 -3.45 2.38 -6.01
N PRO A 45 -3.82 3.66 -6.21
CA PRO A 45 -3.21 4.46 -7.26
C PRO A 45 -1.74 4.74 -6.96
N GLN A 46 -0.92 4.80 -8.01
CA GLN A 46 0.49 5.18 -7.92
C GLN A 46 0.61 6.63 -7.45
N ILE A 47 1.22 6.83 -6.27
CA ILE A 47 1.47 8.14 -5.71
C ILE A 47 2.98 8.36 -5.64
N VAL A 48 3.49 9.25 -6.48
CA VAL A 48 4.92 9.58 -6.48
C VAL A 48 5.17 10.67 -5.44
N VAL A 49 5.54 10.24 -4.24
CA VAL A 49 5.97 11.11 -3.13
C VAL A 49 7.22 10.51 -2.53
N PRO A 50 8.40 10.97 -2.92
CA PRO A 50 9.63 10.44 -2.39
C PRO A 50 9.73 10.70 -0.89
N MET A 51 9.86 9.61 -0.14
CA MET A 51 10.28 9.60 1.27
C MET A 51 11.63 8.92 1.36
N LEU A 52 12.56 9.56 2.05
CA LEU A 52 13.89 9.02 2.26
C LEU A 52 14.18 8.96 3.76
N ASP A 53 14.50 7.76 4.22
CA ASP A 53 14.92 7.49 5.59
C ASP A 53 16.43 7.62 5.67
N VAL A 54 16.92 8.48 6.53
CA VAL A 54 18.35 8.64 6.84
C VAL A 54 18.58 8.12 8.25
N THR A 55 19.21 6.96 8.36
CA THR A 55 19.48 6.30 9.64
C THR A 55 20.96 6.44 10.00
N THR A 56 21.24 6.84 11.24
CA THR A 56 22.60 6.99 11.75
C THR A 56 22.68 6.48 13.18
N SER A 57 23.70 5.72 13.51
CA SER A 57 23.93 5.22 14.86
C SER A 57 25.03 6.02 15.57
N LEU A 58 24.84 6.31 16.86
CA LEU A 58 25.85 6.88 17.77
C LEU A 58 25.81 6.07 19.08
N PRO A 59 26.50 4.92 19.14
CA PRO A 59 26.42 4.01 20.28
C PRO A 59 26.77 4.68 21.60
N GLY A 60 25.98 4.40 22.65
CA GLY A 60 26.20 4.93 24.00
C GLY A 60 25.64 6.34 24.22
N ALA A 61 25.19 7.04 23.19
CA ALA A 61 24.63 8.39 23.34
C ALA A 61 23.17 8.33 23.84
N SER A 62 22.80 9.29 24.69
CA SER A 62 21.42 9.51 25.12
C SER A 62 20.57 10.07 24.00
N PRO A 63 19.22 9.93 24.05
CA PRO A 63 18.34 10.50 23.03
C PRO A 63 18.55 11.99 22.77
N SER A 64 18.76 12.78 23.83
CA SER A 64 19.02 14.22 23.71
C SER A 64 20.39 14.54 23.08
N GLU A 65 21.36 13.66 23.25
CA GLU A 65 22.67 13.78 22.60
C GLU A 65 22.57 13.41 21.13
N VAL A 66 21.88 12.33 20.80
CA VAL A 66 21.58 11.93 19.41
C VAL A 66 20.83 13.05 18.71
N GLU A 67 19.79 13.62 19.34
CA GLU A 67 19.04 14.75 18.80
C GLU A 67 19.97 15.92 18.42
N ARG A 68 20.78 16.38 19.37
CA ARG A 68 21.59 17.58 19.17
C ARG A 68 22.77 17.37 18.22
N ARG A 69 23.42 16.20 18.27
CA ARG A 69 24.69 15.95 17.56
C ARG A 69 24.52 15.21 16.24
N VAL A 70 23.40 14.51 16.04
CA VAL A 70 23.16 13.70 14.83
C VAL A 70 21.91 14.17 14.12
N SER A 71 20.72 14.10 14.77
CA SER A 71 19.46 14.39 14.10
C SER A 71 19.37 15.84 13.62
N THR A 72 19.63 16.81 14.51
CA THR A 72 19.54 18.25 14.17
C THR A 72 20.49 18.68 13.03
N PRO A 73 21.77 18.27 12.98
CA PRO A 73 22.63 18.53 11.82
C PRO A 73 22.07 17.96 10.52
N ILE A 74 21.59 16.71 10.53
CA ILE A 74 20.98 16.06 9.35
C ILE A 74 19.69 16.79 8.92
N GLU A 75 18.82 17.14 9.87
CA GLU A 75 17.61 17.91 9.59
C GLU A 75 17.90 19.23 8.87
N ARG A 76 18.90 19.98 9.34
CA ARG A 76 19.34 21.24 8.72
C ARG A 76 19.80 21.02 7.28
N LEU A 77 20.63 20.01 7.05
CA LEU A 77 21.10 19.66 5.70
C LEU A 77 19.94 19.29 4.77
N LEU A 78 18.99 18.50 5.25
CA LEU A 78 17.83 18.09 4.45
C LEU A 78 16.88 19.25 4.13
N ARG A 79 16.70 20.18 5.08
CA ARG A 79 15.87 21.38 4.87
C ARG A 79 16.45 22.34 3.84
N GLU A 80 17.76 22.32 3.58
CA GLU A 80 18.39 23.12 2.54
C GLU A 80 18.19 22.55 1.12
N ILE A 81 17.64 21.33 0.99
CA ILE A 81 17.43 20.68 -0.31
C ILE A 81 16.15 21.24 -0.95
N PRO A 82 16.21 21.81 -2.16
CA PRO A 82 15.03 22.29 -2.86
C PRO A 82 14.06 21.14 -3.17
N GLY A 83 12.79 21.33 -2.78
CA GLY A 83 11.75 20.34 -2.98
C GLY A 83 11.44 19.46 -1.76
N VAL A 84 12.19 19.60 -0.66
CA VAL A 84 11.82 18.98 0.62
C VAL A 84 10.65 19.75 1.24
N GLU A 85 9.55 19.05 1.49
CA GLU A 85 8.34 19.59 2.06
C GLU A 85 8.34 19.51 3.60
N TYR A 86 8.65 18.30 4.12
CA TYR A 86 8.73 18.03 5.55
C TYR A 86 9.99 17.25 5.92
N VAL A 87 10.50 17.53 7.10
CA VAL A 87 11.54 16.73 7.74
C VAL A 87 11.04 16.33 9.12
N TYR A 88 11.02 15.04 9.39
CA TYR A 88 10.69 14.46 10.68
C TYR A 88 11.91 13.72 11.22
N SER A 89 12.09 13.70 12.53
CA SER A 89 13.13 12.88 13.12
C SER A 89 12.67 12.19 14.39
N THR A 90 13.28 11.03 14.65
CA THR A 90 13.16 10.29 15.89
C THR A 90 14.56 10.03 16.42
N SER A 91 14.83 10.49 17.64
CA SER A 91 16.09 10.27 18.34
C SER A 91 15.84 9.32 19.50
N SER A 92 16.43 8.14 19.44
CA SER A 92 16.36 7.10 20.47
C SER A 92 17.76 6.82 21.04
N PRO A 93 17.92 6.03 22.12
CA PRO A 93 19.24 5.71 22.65
C PRO A 93 20.17 5.13 21.59
N GLY A 94 21.23 5.85 21.24
CA GLY A 94 22.23 5.44 20.24
C GLY A 94 21.79 5.47 18.78
N HIS A 95 20.56 5.89 18.44
CA HIS A 95 20.05 5.83 17.07
C HIS A 95 19.28 7.09 16.67
N SER A 96 19.50 7.54 15.45
CA SER A 96 18.78 8.62 14.78
C SER A 96 18.12 8.11 13.51
N LEU A 97 16.85 8.44 13.34
CA LEU A 97 16.11 8.30 12.08
C LEU A 97 15.63 9.68 11.66
N VAL A 98 16.06 10.17 10.51
CA VAL A 98 15.57 11.43 9.94
C VAL A 98 14.91 11.14 8.61
N ILE A 99 13.67 11.59 8.45
CA ILE A 99 12.82 11.32 7.30
C ILE A 99 12.66 12.61 6.50
N ALA A 100 13.07 12.59 5.23
CA ALA A 100 12.81 13.67 4.30
C ALA A 100 11.64 13.31 3.38
N ARG A 101 10.55 14.08 3.45
CA ARG A 101 9.45 13.97 2.51
C ARG A 101 9.53 15.12 1.50
N PHE A 102 9.50 14.76 0.22
CA PHE A 102 9.55 15.72 -0.87
C PHE A 102 8.15 16.12 -1.33
N LEU A 103 8.08 17.23 -2.05
CA LEU A 103 6.87 17.67 -2.72
C LEU A 103 6.36 16.61 -3.69
N VAL A 104 5.05 16.47 -3.72
CA VAL A 104 4.36 15.57 -4.63
C VAL A 104 4.73 15.84 -6.09
N GLY A 105 5.08 14.77 -6.82
CA GLY A 105 5.51 14.86 -8.22
C GLY A 105 7.01 15.09 -8.41
N THR A 106 7.79 15.20 -7.32
CA THR A 106 9.26 15.12 -7.41
C THR A 106 9.65 13.72 -7.89
N ARG A 107 10.57 13.64 -8.83
CA ARG A 107 11.09 12.33 -9.27
C ARG A 107 11.89 11.70 -8.15
N GLN A 108 11.70 10.43 -7.95
CA GLN A 108 12.29 9.66 -6.84
C GLN A 108 13.82 9.62 -6.95
N GLU A 109 14.31 9.37 -8.16
CA GLU A 109 15.75 9.34 -8.46
C GLU A 109 16.42 10.70 -8.18
N ASP A 110 15.76 11.81 -8.55
CA ASP A 110 16.27 13.16 -8.32
C ASP A 110 16.32 13.49 -6.80
N ALA A 111 15.31 13.06 -6.04
CA ALA A 111 15.28 13.22 -4.60
C ALA A 111 16.43 12.44 -3.94
N LEU A 112 16.62 11.18 -4.35
CA LEU A 112 17.68 10.31 -3.84
C LEU A 112 19.07 10.91 -4.07
N VAL A 113 19.35 11.33 -5.30
CA VAL A 113 20.65 11.94 -5.68
C VAL A 113 20.90 13.21 -4.86
N LYS A 114 19.90 14.07 -4.69
CA LYS A 114 20.03 15.30 -3.91
C LYS A 114 20.37 15.02 -2.45
N VAL A 115 19.66 14.05 -1.82
CA VAL A 115 19.91 13.68 -0.42
C VAL A 115 21.29 13.06 -0.26
N TYR A 116 21.67 12.11 -1.13
CA TYR A 116 23.01 11.52 -1.12
C TYR A 116 24.08 12.59 -1.24
N SER A 117 24.00 13.43 -2.26
CA SER A 117 24.97 14.51 -2.48
C SER A 117 25.07 15.43 -1.26
N LYS A 118 23.94 15.83 -0.69
CA LYS A 118 23.91 16.74 0.46
C LYS A 118 24.50 16.13 1.72
N ILE A 119 24.12 14.89 2.06
CA ILE A 119 24.57 14.22 3.29
C ILE A 119 26.04 13.85 3.17
N TYR A 120 26.46 13.17 2.07
CA TYR A 120 27.84 12.69 1.95
C TYR A 120 28.88 13.80 1.75
N SER A 121 28.47 14.95 1.20
CA SER A 121 29.36 16.13 1.14
C SER A 121 29.59 16.83 2.48
N ASN A 122 28.81 16.47 3.53
CA ASN A 122 28.82 17.14 4.81
C ASN A 122 28.97 16.16 6.01
N THR A 123 29.54 14.99 5.79
CA THR A 123 29.74 13.97 6.85
C THR A 123 30.63 14.47 7.99
N ASN A 124 31.46 15.48 7.76
CA ASN A 124 32.28 16.14 8.77
C ASN A 124 31.47 16.87 9.87
N LEU A 125 30.18 17.10 9.65
CA LEU A 125 29.29 17.69 10.67
C LEU A 125 28.83 16.67 11.70
N LEU A 126 29.00 15.38 11.43
CA LEU A 126 28.64 14.32 12.36
C LEU A 126 29.74 14.10 13.40
N PRO A 127 29.37 13.72 14.64
CA PRO A 127 30.36 13.50 15.70
C PRO A 127 31.22 12.26 15.40
N GLN A 128 32.43 12.28 15.92
CA GLN A 128 33.28 11.10 15.88
C GLN A 128 32.62 9.92 16.62
N GLY A 129 32.62 8.74 16.02
CA GLY A 129 31.93 7.55 16.53
C GLY A 129 30.51 7.35 15.98
N ALA A 130 29.99 8.33 15.25
CA ALA A 130 28.75 8.11 14.49
C ALA A 130 28.99 7.19 13.30
N SER A 131 28.04 6.31 13.00
CA SER A 131 28.07 5.52 11.78
C SER A 131 27.88 6.39 10.54
N GLN A 132 28.31 5.90 9.39
CA GLN A 132 27.92 6.55 8.13
C GLN A 132 26.38 6.53 8.00
N PRO A 133 25.76 7.66 7.60
CA PRO A 133 24.32 7.71 7.37
C PRO A 133 23.89 6.72 6.27
N MET A 134 23.00 5.83 6.59
CA MET A 134 22.37 4.93 5.64
C MET A 134 21.09 5.60 5.11
N ILE A 135 21.04 5.80 3.80
CA ILE A 135 19.91 6.44 3.14
C ILE A 135 19.11 5.35 2.42
N LYS A 136 17.85 5.16 2.83
CA LYS A 136 16.94 4.22 2.19
C LYS A 136 15.71 4.97 1.66
N GLU A 137 15.46 4.77 0.39
CA GLU A 137 14.27 5.25 -0.28
C GLU A 137 13.05 4.42 0.14
N ARG A 138 11.88 5.06 0.19
CA ARG A 138 10.59 4.42 0.50
C ARG A 138 9.57 4.76 -0.57
N SER A 139 8.98 3.72 -1.13
CA SER A 139 8.00 3.80 -2.21
C SER A 139 6.77 2.95 -1.90
N ILE A 140 5.65 3.28 -2.52
CA ILE A 140 4.46 2.42 -2.47
C ILE A 140 4.74 1.03 -3.07
N ASP A 141 5.70 0.93 -3.98
CA ASP A 141 6.09 -0.34 -4.62
C ASP A 141 6.87 -1.27 -3.68
N ASP A 142 7.37 -0.76 -2.52
CA ASP A 142 7.99 -1.58 -1.48
C ASP A 142 6.94 -2.33 -0.63
N VAL A 143 5.67 -1.95 -0.74
CA VAL A 143 4.58 -2.60 0.00
C VAL A 143 4.38 -4.02 -0.52
N PRO A 144 4.43 -5.04 0.35
CA PRO A 144 4.21 -6.42 -0.06
C PRO A 144 2.81 -6.62 -0.67
N ILE A 145 2.77 -7.03 -1.93
CA ILE A 145 1.53 -7.37 -2.63
C ILE A 145 1.06 -8.79 -2.33
N LEU A 146 2.00 -9.66 -1.92
CA LEU A 146 1.73 -11.05 -1.59
C LEU A 146 2.44 -11.41 -0.29
N ALA A 147 1.75 -12.11 0.60
CA ALA A 147 2.31 -12.72 1.80
C ALA A 147 1.93 -14.20 1.86
N LEU A 148 2.93 -15.04 2.06
CA LEU A 148 2.82 -16.50 2.08
C LEU A 148 3.33 -17.00 3.43
N THR A 149 2.44 -17.53 4.23
CA THR A 149 2.80 -18.06 5.55
C THR A 149 2.97 -19.56 5.47
N LEU A 150 4.20 -20.02 5.74
CA LEU A 150 4.61 -21.42 5.83
C LEU A 150 4.43 -21.88 7.27
N TRP A 151 3.75 -22.99 7.46
CA TRP A 151 3.50 -23.57 8.77
C TRP A 151 3.27 -25.09 8.68
N GLY A 152 3.31 -25.77 9.82
CA GLY A 152 2.99 -27.19 9.92
C GLY A 152 3.24 -27.69 11.33
N THR A 153 2.43 -28.65 11.78
CA THR A 153 2.48 -29.17 13.16
C THR A 153 3.74 -29.96 13.48
N ASN A 154 4.45 -30.45 12.45
CA ASN A 154 5.65 -31.27 12.58
C ASN A 154 6.95 -30.44 12.45
N TYR A 155 6.87 -29.15 12.25
CA TYR A 155 8.03 -28.29 11.97
C TYR A 155 8.24 -27.27 13.08
N ASN A 156 9.50 -27.05 13.45
CA ASN A 156 9.88 -25.93 14.31
C ASN A 156 10.27 -24.70 13.48
N SER A 157 10.43 -23.55 14.16
CA SER A 157 10.77 -22.26 13.52
C SER A 157 12.05 -22.31 12.68
N TYR A 158 13.04 -23.11 13.10
CA TYR A 158 14.30 -23.30 12.38
C TYR A 158 14.12 -24.04 11.05
N GLN A 159 13.40 -25.15 11.06
CA GLN A 159 13.12 -25.92 9.85
C GLN A 159 12.27 -25.13 8.85
N LEU A 160 11.25 -24.43 9.36
CA LEU A 160 10.42 -23.55 8.53
C LEU A 160 11.25 -22.43 7.88
N ARG A 161 12.22 -21.86 8.62
CA ARG A 161 13.11 -20.81 8.06
C ARG A 161 13.96 -21.34 6.92
N GLN A 162 14.54 -22.53 7.06
CA GLN A 162 15.33 -23.14 5.99
C GLN A 162 14.50 -23.41 4.74
N MET A 163 13.28 -23.93 4.89
CA MET A 163 12.36 -24.13 3.77
C MET A 163 11.93 -22.79 3.14
N ALA A 164 11.67 -21.78 3.98
CA ALA A 164 11.31 -20.44 3.50
C ALA A 164 12.43 -19.81 2.68
N ALA A 165 13.69 -19.97 3.06
CA ALA A 165 14.83 -19.46 2.30
C ALA A 165 14.94 -20.09 0.89
N GLU A 166 14.64 -21.39 0.76
CA GLU A 166 14.61 -22.05 -0.55
C GLU A 166 13.42 -21.58 -1.41
N VAL A 167 12.26 -21.40 -0.78
CA VAL A 167 11.07 -20.85 -1.45
C VAL A 167 11.32 -19.40 -1.91
N GLU A 168 11.89 -18.56 -1.03
CA GLU A 168 12.23 -17.18 -1.34
C GLU A 168 13.20 -17.09 -2.50
N HIS A 169 14.27 -17.87 -2.49
CA HIS A 169 15.23 -17.90 -3.59
C HIS A 169 14.58 -18.22 -4.94
N THR A 170 13.60 -19.11 -4.94
CA THR A 170 12.85 -19.47 -6.14
C THR A 170 11.89 -18.37 -6.57
N ILE A 171 11.27 -17.66 -5.61
CA ILE A 171 10.40 -16.50 -5.87
C ILE A 171 11.19 -15.35 -6.49
N GLN A 172 12.41 -15.09 -6.03
CA GLN A 172 13.28 -14.04 -6.57
C GLN A 172 13.63 -14.24 -8.05
N GLN A 173 13.46 -15.44 -8.60
CA GLN A 173 13.66 -15.71 -10.03
C GLN A 173 12.43 -15.37 -10.88
N VAL A 174 11.30 -15.05 -10.28
CA VAL A 174 10.09 -14.66 -11.00
C VAL A 174 10.24 -13.24 -11.50
N SER A 175 9.92 -13.03 -12.79
CA SER A 175 9.96 -11.71 -13.40
C SER A 175 9.09 -10.72 -12.63
N ASP A 176 9.54 -9.45 -12.58
CA ASP A 176 8.83 -8.33 -11.98
C ASP A 176 8.66 -8.38 -10.44
N VAL A 177 9.26 -9.36 -9.77
CA VAL A 177 9.47 -9.34 -8.32
C VAL A 177 10.60 -8.36 -8.01
N SER A 178 10.38 -7.43 -7.06
CA SER A 178 11.39 -6.44 -6.63
C SER A 178 12.09 -6.86 -5.36
N GLU A 179 11.39 -6.89 -4.24
CA GLU A 179 11.93 -7.21 -2.92
C GLU A 179 11.15 -8.37 -2.32
N THR A 180 11.89 -9.28 -1.67
CA THR A 180 11.33 -10.35 -0.86
C THR A 180 11.90 -10.26 0.54
N SER A 181 11.15 -10.70 1.53
CA SER A 181 11.62 -10.76 2.91
C SER A 181 11.03 -11.96 3.63
N ILE A 182 11.83 -12.61 4.45
CA ILE A 182 11.39 -13.68 5.33
C ILE A 182 11.15 -13.09 6.73
N LEU A 183 9.92 -13.15 7.20
CA LEU A 183 9.52 -12.73 8.54
C LEU A 183 9.40 -13.93 9.46
N GLY A 184 10.14 -13.90 10.56
CA GLY A 184 10.15 -14.98 11.55
C GLY A 184 11.09 -16.13 11.21
N GLY A 185 10.97 -17.19 12.03
CA GLY A 185 11.89 -18.32 12.00
C GLY A 185 13.26 -18.00 12.59
N GLN A 186 13.96 -19.03 12.98
CA GLN A 186 15.30 -18.93 13.52
C GLN A 186 16.33 -19.26 12.43
N PRO A 187 17.21 -18.33 12.03
CA PRO A 187 18.28 -18.61 11.09
C PRO A 187 19.29 -19.58 11.70
N ARG A 188 20.07 -20.26 10.86
CA ARG A 188 21.16 -21.12 11.29
C ARG A 188 22.34 -20.29 11.77
N THR A 189 22.87 -20.64 12.92
CA THR A 189 24.01 -19.98 13.57
C THR A 189 24.96 -21.00 14.16
N MET A 190 26.24 -20.75 14.07
CA MET A 190 27.27 -21.49 14.77
C MET A 190 27.59 -20.77 16.09
N ARG A 191 27.04 -21.26 17.19
CA ARG A 191 27.20 -20.64 18.52
C ARG A 191 28.35 -21.27 19.30
N VAL A 192 29.22 -20.43 19.84
CA VAL A 192 30.32 -20.78 20.71
C VAL A 192 30.04 -20.29 22.12
N LEU A 193 29.53 -21.17 22.97
CA LEU A 193 29.23 -20.83 24.36
C LEU A 193 30.53 -21.00 25.16
N LEU A 194 31.08 -19.92 25.68
CA LEU A 194 32.32 -19.90 26.43
C LEU A 194 32.11 -20.35 27.89
N ASN A 195 33.12 -20.97 28.48
CA ASN A 195 33.12 -21.31 29.90
C ASN A 195 34.02 -20.31 30.65
N SER A 196 33.44 -19.48 31.51
CA SER A 196 34.14 -18.45 32.27
C SER A 196 35.28 -18.98 33.16
N ASP A 197 35.06 -20.13 33.79
CA ASP A 197 36.08 -20.73 34.71
C ASP A 197 37.28 -21.25 33.92
N ARG A 198 37.05 -21.87 32.77
CA ARG A 198 38.13 -22.33 31.89
C ARG A 198 38.90 -21.18 31.28
N LEU A 199 38.17 -20.12 30.83
CA LEU A 199 38.84 -18.93 30.34
C LEU A 199 39.72 -18.30 31.40
N ALA A 200 39.24 -18.17 32.65
CA ALA A 200 40.01 -17.66 33.76
C ALA A 200 41.23 -18.55 34.07
N ALA A 201 41.07 -19.87 34.03
CA ALA A 201 42.14 -20.84 34.30
C ALA A 201 43.30 -20.73 33.31
N TYR A 202 43.00 -20.44 32.02
CA TYR A 202 43.99 -20.21 30.96
C TYR A 202 44.38 -18.76 30.79
N GLY A 203 43.79 -17.81 31.54
CA GLY A 203 44.06 -16.36 31.40
C GLY A 203 43.68 -15.80 30.03
N ILE A 204 42.60 -16.34 29.41
CA ILE A 204 42.15 -15.94 28.08
C ILE A 204 40.91 -15.06 28.18
N SER A 205 40.95 -13.89 27.52
CA SER A 205 39.76 -13.02 27.45
C SER A 205 38.80 -13.45 26.31
N PRO A 206 37.47 -13.16 26.43
CA PRO A 206 36.50 -13.40 25.34
C PRO A 206 36.91 -12.71 24.04
N GLN A 207 37.44 -11.49 24.12
CA GLN A 207 37.92 -10.74 22.96
C GLN A 207 39.03 -11.49 22.20
N THR A 208 39.96 -12.15 22.96
CA THR A 208 41.01 -12.97 22.36
C THR A 208 40.41 -14.12 21.55
N ILE A 209 39.33 -14.76 22.03
CA ILE A 209 38.63 -15.83 21.30
C ILE A 209 38.10 -15.29 19.97
N VAL A 210 37.33 -14.18 20.02
CA VAL A 210 36.79 -13.54 18.82
C VAL A 210 37.90 -13.22 17.81
N ALA A 211 38.97 -12.56 18.25
CA ALA A 211 40.08 -12.20 17.38
C ALA A 211 40.77 -13.42 16.77
N ARG A 212 40.96 -14.52 17.54
CA ARG A 212 41.55 -15.76 17.04
C ARG A 212 40.66 -16.46 16.01
N LEU A 213 39.34 -16.47 16.23
CA LEU A 213 38.40 -17.03 15.27
C LEU A 213 38.39 -16.21 13.97
N GLN A 214 38.39 -14.89 14.08
CA GLN A 214 38.46 -13.99 12.90
C GLN A 214 39.76 -14.22 12.11
N ALA A 215 40.88 -14.35 12.79
CA ALA A 215 42.19 -14.57 12.16
C ALA A 215 42.31 -15.98 11.52
N ALA A 216 41.66 -16.99 12.11
CA ALA A 216 41.69 -18.36 11.59
C ALA A 216 40.72 -18.57 10.41
N ASN A 217 39.66 -17.77 10.30
CA ASN A 217 38.65 -17.87 9.25
C ASN A 217 39.00 -16.93 8.08
N ALA A 218 40.14 -17.19 7.46
CA ALA A 218 40.65 -16.33 6.40
C ALA A 218 41.27 -17.16 5.28
N ARG A 219 40.98 -16.81 4.04
CA ARG A 219 41.60 -17.36 2.83
C ARG A 219 42.01 -16.21 1.93
N VAL A 220 43.24 -16.24 1.50
CA VAL A 220 43.84 -15.21 0.65
C VAL A 220 44.42 -15.86 -0.60
N GLU A 221 44.13 -15.28 -1.74
CA GLU A 221 44.81 -15.61 -2.98
C GLU A 221 46.24 -15.06 -2.92
N ALA A 222 47.22 -15.94 -2.67
CA ALA A 222 48.64 -15.56 -2.46
C ALA A 222 49.37 -15.24 -3.76
N GLY A 223 48.79 -15.55 -4.91
CA GLY A 223 49.37 -15.30 -6.22
C GLY A 223 49.33 -16.50 -7.14
N GLN A 224 50.20 -16.49 -8.13
CA GLN A 224 50.29 -17.56 -9.12
C GLN A 224 51.72 -17.70 -9.64
N PHE A 225 52.08 -18.90 -10.06
CA PHE A 225 53.34 -19.17 -10.73
C PHE A 225 53.15 -20.13 -11.92
N ALA A 226 54.13 -20.14 -12.83
CA ALA A 226 54.12 -21.02 -13.99
C ALA A 226 54.95 -22.27 -13.71
N ASP A 227 54.40 -23.45 -13.90
CA ASP A 227 55.07 -24.74 -13.84
C ASP A 227 54.60 -25.60 -15.00
N GLY A 228 55.61 -26.11 -15.79
CA GLY A 228 55.38 -26.97 -16.93
C GLY A 228 54.35 -26.45 -17.96
N ASN A 229 54.41 -25.16 -18.32
CA ASN A 229 53.45 -24.47 -19.19
C ASN A 229 52.00 -24.37 -18.63
N THR A 230 51.84 -24.64 -17.36
CA THR A 230 50.55 -24.52 -16.65
C THR A 230 50.66 -23.42 -15.60
N GLN A 231 49.66 -22.54 -15.54
CA GLN A 231 49.55 -21.51 -14.49
C GLN A 231 48.92 -22.12 -13.23
N VAL A 232 49.70 -22.17 -12.17
CA VAL A 232 49.26 -22.67 -10.85
C VAL A 232 48.91 -21.49 -9.98
N ARG A 233 47.71 -21.49 -9.50
CA ARG A 233 47.20 -20.51 -8.51
C ARG A 233 47.53 -21.00 -7.11
N VAL A 234 47.96 -20.09 -6.26
CA VAL A 234 48.30 -20.35 -4.87
C VAL A 234 47.30 -19.65 -3.96
N ASP A 235 46.52 -20.39 -3.19
CA ASP A 235 45.68 -19.90 -2.13
C ASP A 235 46.29 -20.29 -0.77
N ALA A 236 46.24 -19.38 0.20
CA ALA A 236 46.67 -19.61 1.57
C ALA A 236 45.53 -19.40 2.57
N GLY A 237 45.45 -20.32 3.55
CA GLY A 237 44.36 -20.36 4.54
C GLY A 237 43.15 -21.15 4.07
N ASP A 238 42.17 -21.25 4.93
CA ASP A 238 40.85 -21.83 4.64
C ASP A 238 39.78 -21.17 5.48
N PHE A 239 38.51 -21.34 5.04
CA PHE A 239 37.35 -20.89 5.78
C PHE A 239 36.75 -22.01 6.62
N PHE A 240 36.09 -21.66 7.70
CA PHE A 240 35.31 -22.62 8.48
C PHE A 240 34.14 -23.13 7.65
N ARG A 241 33.95 -24.44 7.55
CA ARG A 241 32.87 -25.09 6.83
C ARG A 241 31.95 -25.93 7.74
N GLN A 242 32.46 -26.36 8.88
CA GLN A 242 31.76 -27.22 9.80
C GLN A 242 32.24 -26.98 11.25
N LYS A 243 31.48 -27.45 12.21
CA LYS A 243 31.74 -27.32 13.64
C LYS A 243 33.16 -27.76 14.04
N ARG A 244 33.68 -28.87 13.44
CA ARG A 244 35.00 -29.41 13.74
C ARG A 244 36.13 -28.44 13.45
N ASP A 245 35.95 -27.59 12.44
CA ASP A 245 36.96 -26.58 12.06
C ASP A 245 37.15 -25.56 13.20
N LEU A 246 36.05 -25.15 13.84
CA LEU A 246 36.08 -24.25 14.99
C LEU A 246 36.67 -24.96 16.22
N GLU A 247 36.29 -26.20 16.49
CA GLU A 247 36.78 -26.95 17.63
C GLU A 247 38.31 -27.07 17.67
N GLN A 248 38.95 -27.06 16.49
CA GLN A 248 40.39 -27.20 16.32
C GLN A 248 41.17 -25.88 16.26
N VAL A 249 40.51 -24.74 16.37
CA VAL A 249 41.21 -23.46 16.42
C VAL A 249 42.04 -23.33 17.65
N VAL A 250 43.34 -23.03 17.49
CA VAL A 250 44.23 -22.74 18.60
C VAL A 250 44.00 -21.33 19.09
N VAL A 251 43.45 -21.16 20.29
CA VAL A 251 43.10 -19.87 20.88
C VAL A 251 44.21 -19.28 21.75
N SER A 252 45.08 -20.15 22.30
CA SER A 252 46.25 -19.75 23.11
C SER A 252 47.29 -20.88 23.12
N VAL A 253 48.43 -20.61 23.72
CA VAL A 253 49.47 -21.58 24.05
C VAL A 253 49.79 -21.49 25.55
N ASP A 254 49.59 -22.58 26.26
CA ASP A 254 49.91 -22.69 27.69
C ASP A 254 51.05 -23.64 27.92
N HIS A 255 52.14 -23.19 28.55
CA HIS A 255 53.35 -23.97 28.81
C HIS A 255 53.82 -24.77 27.58
N GLY A 256 53.79 -24.19 26.39
CA GLY A 256 54.22 -24.81 25.12
C GLY A 256 53.18 -25.78 24.52
N ARG A 257 51.99 -25.88 25.09
CA ARG A 257 50.91 -26.73 24.56
C ARG A 257 49.81 -25.86 23.96
N PRO A 258 49.29 -26.25 22.79
CA PRO A 258 48.17 -25.51 22.19
C PRO A 258 46.90 -25.71 23.02
N VAL A 259 46.21 -24.61 23.30
CA VAL A 259 44.86 -24.60 23.88
C VAL A 259 43.87 -24.37 22.74
N TYR A 260 43.00 -25.34 22.54
CA TYR A 260 42.00 -25.30 21.47
C TYR A 260 40.70 -24.64 21.94
N LEU A 261 39.90 -24.16 20.98
CA LEU A 261 38.60 -23.58 21.32
C LEU A 261 37.71 -24.56 22.12
N ARG A 262 37.71 -25.83 21.77
CA ARG A 262 36.97 -26.91 22.50
C ARG A 262 37.37 -27.01 23.99
N ASP A 263 38.58 -26.64 24.34
CA ASP A 263 39.07 -26.73 25.72
C ASP A 263 38.51 -25.60 26.60
N VAL A 264 38.15 -24.45 26.02
CA VAL A 264 37.66 -23.28 26.72
C VAL A 264 36.15 -23.02 26.47
N ALA A 265 35.56 -23.61 25.42
CA ALA A 265 34.14 -23.56 25.20
C ALA A 265 33.41 -24.53 26.14
N ALA A 266 32.24 -24.10 26.66
CA ALA A 266 31.30 -25.02 27.31
C ALA A 266 30.60 -25.88 26.27
N GLN A 267 30.23 -25.27 25.14
CA GLN A 267 29.59 -25.99 24.04
C GLN A 267 29.78 -25.18 22.72
N ILE A 268 29.91 -25.94 21.62
CA ILE A 268 29.85 -25.36 20.26
C ILE A 268 28.62 -25.98 19.58
N VAL A 269 27.67 -25.18 19.18
CA VAL A 269 26.36 -25.60 18.65
C VAL A 269 26.20 -25.09 17.24
N ASP A 270 25.99 -26.01 16.29
CA ASP A 270 25.49 -25.74 14.96
C ASP A 270 23.97 -25.93 14.99
N GLY A 271 23.20 -24.86 14.91
CA GLY A 271 21.75 -24.95 15.07
C GLY A 271 21.05 -23.61 14.97
N PRO A 272 19.83 -23.51 15.50
CA PRO A 272 19.07 -22.28 15.46
C PRO A 272 19.73 -21.17 16.29
N GLU A 273 19.60 -19.95 15.84
CA GLU A 273 19.86 -18.75 16.63
C GLU A 273 18.90 -18.67 17.83
N GLU A 274 19.27 -17.95 18.88
CA GLU A 274 18.33 -17.67 19.97
C GLU A 274 17.14 -16.85 19.46
N PRO A 275 15.91 -17.12 19.95
CA PRO A 275 14.73 -16.45 19.42
C PRO A 275 14.75 -14.96 19.74
N ALA A 276 14.92 -14.12 18.70
CA ALA A 276 14.75 -12.67 18.79
C ALA A 276 13.29 -12.25 18.48
N ASN A 277 12.51 -13.17 17.94
CA ASN A 277 11.10 -12.96 17.60
C ASN A 277 10.35 -14.30 17.53
N TYR A 278 9.04 -14.22 17.65
CA TYR A 278 8.15 -15.38 17.42
C TYR A 278 7.13 -15.03 16.34
N VAL A 279 6.96 -15.94 15.38
CA VAL A 279 5.86 -15.88 14.41
C VAL A 279 5.02 -17.14 14.55
N LEU A 280 3.71 -16.94 14.77
CA LEU A 280 2.75 -18.02 14.96
C LEU A 280 1.62 -17.87 13.94
N TYR A 281 1.12 -19.00 13.45
CA TYR A 281 -0.09 -19.11 12.66
C TYR A 281 -1.20 -19.70 13.52
N GLY A 282 -2.36 -19.04 13.55
CA GLY A 282 -3.55 -19.49 14.27
C GLY A 282 -4.73 -19.67 13.32
N SER A 283 -5.46 -20.79 13.49
CA SER A 283 -6.73 -21.05 12.80
C SER A 283 -7.89 -20.42 13.56
N ALA A 284 -8.92 -19.97 12.84
CA ALA A 284 -10.09 -19.31 13.43
C ALA A 284 -11.41 -19.90 12.93
N ALA A 285 -12.52 -19.53 13.57
CA ALA A 285 -13.85 -20.08 13.36
C ALA A 285 -14.38 -19.95 11.92
N GLY A 286 -13.99 -18.91 11.19
CA GLY A 286 -14.34 -18.74 9.78
C GLY A 286 -13.50 -19.57 8.80
N SER A 287 -12.52 -20.34 9.29
CA SER A 287 -11.70 -21.19 8.43
C SER A 287 -12.51 -22.33 7.83
N LYS A 288 -12.33 -22.53 6.52
CA LYS A 288 -12.86 -23.71 5.82
C LYS A 288 -11.84 -24.87 5.78
N ALA A 289 -10.59 -24.62 6.19
CA ALA A 289 -9.55 -25.62 6.25
C ALA A 289 -9.63 -26.38 7.58
N VAL A 290 -9.51 -27.71 7.50
CA VAL A 290 -9.70 -28.62 8.66
C VAL A 290 -8.37 -28.97 9.34
N ASP A 291 -7.25 -28.43 8.86
CA ASP A 291 -5.91 -28.89 9.19
C ASP A 291 -5.41 -28.49 10.60
N LEU A 292 -6.06 -27.51 11.23
CA LEU A 292 -5.73 -27.06 12.57
C LEU A 292 -7.02 -26.71 13.35
N PRO A 293 -7.19 -27.18 14.61
CA PRO A 293 -8.35 -26.80 15.42
C PRO A 293 -8.46 -25.30 15.63
N THR A 294 -9.69 -24.78 15.73
CA THR A 294 -9.95 -23.36 16.00
C THR A 294 -9.24 -22.90 17.27
N GLY A 295 -8.47 -21.81 17.17
CA GLY A 295 -7.68 -21.27 18.26
C GLY A 295 -6.36 -22.00 18.52
N ALA A 296 -6.07 -23.08 17.81
CA ALA A 296 -4.74 -23.71 17.90
C ALA A 296 -3.72 -22.89 17.12
N GLU A 297 -2.53 -22.77 17.67
CA GLU A 297 -1.41 -22.01 17.12
C GLU A 297 -0.22 -22.93 16.86
N THR A 298 0.54 -22.64 15.82
CA THR A 298 1.75 -23.37 15.44
C THR A 298 2.83 -22.39 14.98
N PRO A 299 4.13 -22.71 15.15
CA PRO A 299 5.20 -21.92 14.58
C PRO A 299 5.00 -21.69 13.09
N ALA A 300 5.33 -20.48 12.63
CA ALA A 300 5.18 -20.10 11.25
C ALA A 300 6.32 -19.19 10.76
N VAL A 301 6.45 -19.09 9.45
CA VAL A 301 7.36 -18.17 8.78
C VAL A 301 6.61 -17.55 7.61
N THR A 302 6.65 -16.24 7.48
CA THR A 302 5.97 -15.53 6.39
C THR A 302 6.97 -14.98 5.39
N ILE A 303 6.77 -15.29 4.11
CA ILE A 303 7.52 -14.70 3.00
C ILE A 303 6.67 -13.58 2.42
N THR A 304 7.22 -12.38 2.35
CA THR A 304 6.59 -11.23 1.69
C THR A 304 7.20 -10.98 0.33
N VAL A 305 6.39 -10.55 -0.62
CA VAL A 305 6.81 -10.29 -2.00
C VAL A 305 6.28 -8.93 -2.43
N ALA A 306 7.18 -8.04 -2.83
CA ALA A 306 6.89 -6.77 -3.48
C ALA A 306 7.12 -6.85 -4.99
N LYS A 307 6.55 -5.92 -5.76
CA LYS A 307 6.64 -5.89 -7.22
C LYS A 307 7.47 -4.71 -7.72
N LEU A 308 8.02 -4.82 -8.92
CA LEU A 308 8.63 -3.69 -9.60
C LEU A 308 7.57 -2.62 -9.95
N LYS A 309 8.00 -1.36 -9.93
CA LYS A 309 7.18 -0.21 -10.30
C LYS A 309 6.59 -0.36 -11.69
N GLY A 310 5.31 -0.07 -11.83
CA GLY A 310 4.60 -0.11 -13.12
C GLY A 310 4.21 -1.52 -13.60
N THR A 311 4.50 -2.58 -12.85
CA THR A 311 4.10 -3.94 -13.22
C THR A 311 2.72 -4.30 -12.66
N ASN A 312 2.09 -5.31 -13.25
CA ASN A 312 0.74 -5.74 -12.86
C ASN A 312 0.79 -6.66 -11.64
N ALA A 313 0.25 -6.21 -10.51
CA ALA A 313 0.21 -6.98 -9.26
C ALA A 313 -0.48 -8.34 -9.41
N THR A 314 -1.50 -8.44 -10.29
CA THR A 314 -2.22 -9.70 -10.56
C THR A 314 -1.32 -10.72 -11.24
N ASP A 315 -0.54 -10.29 -12.24
CA ASP A 315 0.31 -11.18 -13.03
C ASP A 315 1.50 -11.65 -12.19
N VAL A 316 2.14 -10.75 -11.44
CA VAL A 316 3.25 -11.10 -10.53
C VAL A 316 2.77 -12.09 -9.46
N SER A 317 1.62 -11.83 -8.80
CA SER A 317 1.07 -12.74 -7.80
C SER A 317 0.77 -14.12 -8.38
N ASN A 318 0.16 -14.18 -9.57
CA ASN A 318 -0.15 -15.45 -10.23
C ASN A 318 1.12 -16.22 -10.62
N ALA A 319 2.14 -15.55 -11.16
CA ALA A 319 3.41 -16.17 -11.52
C ALA A 319 4.13 -16.76 -10.31
N VAL A 320 4.17 -16.03 -9.19
CA VAL A 320 4.72 -16.53 -7.92
C VAL A 320 3.95 -17.75 -7.42
N LEU A 321 2.62 -17.70 -7.39
CA LEU A 321 1.78 -18.80 -6.93
C LEU A 321 1.91 -20.04 -7.84
N GLN A 322 2.04 -19.86 -9.14
CA GLN A 322 2.30 -20.95 -10.08
C GLN A 322 3.65 -21.59 -9.77
N ARG A 323 4.69 -20.79 -9.54
CA ARG A 323 6.03 -21.28 -9.21
C ARG A 323 6.04 -22.10 -7.93
N ILE A 324 5.30 -21.64 -6.90
CA ILE A 324 5.14 -22.37 -5.64
C ILE A 324 4.39 -23.69 -5.86
N ALA A 325 3.35 -23.68 -6.69
CA ALA A 325 2.62 -24.91 -7.01
C ALA A 325 3.51 -25.97 -7.72
N GLU A 326 4.48 -25.52 -8.51
CA GLU A 326 5.51 -26.40 -9.10
C GLU A 326 6.45 -26.96 -8.03
N MET A 327 6.93 -26.11 -7.10
CA MET A 327 7.80 -26.54 -5.99
C MET A 327 7.11 -27.55 -5.07
N ARG A 328 5.83 -27.39 -4.81
CA ARG A 328 5.04 -28.35 -4.01
C ARG A 328 5.05 -29.77 -4.58
N LYS A 329 5.19 -29.92 -5.89
CA LYS A 329 5.22 -31.21 -6.57
C LYS A 329 6.60 -31.87 -6.54
N THR A 330 7.67 -31.10 -6.35
CA THR A 330 9.05 -31.56 -6.57
C THR A 330 9.97 -31.43 -5.38
N THR A 331 9.87 -30.35 -4.61
CA THR A 331 10.90 -29.95 -3.64
C THR A 331 10.38 -29.87 -2.22
N LEU A 332 9.14 -29.41 -2.04
CA LEU A 332 8.59 -29.16 -0.70
C LEU A 332 7.94 -30.41 -0.11
N PRO A 333 8.06 -30.63 1.22
CA PRO A 333 7.35 -31.70 1.91
C PRO A 333 5.84 -31.59 1.72
N ALA A 334 5.15 -32.73 1.59
CA ALA A 334 3.71 -32.77 1.34
C ALA A 334 2.87 -32.28 2.52
N ASP A 335 3.37 -32.38 3.75
CA ASP A 335 2.74 -31.95 4.99
C ASP A 335 3.03 -30.48 5.36
N LEU A 336 3.91 -29.80 4.60
CA LEU A 336 4.13 -28.37 4.74
C LEU A 336 2.93 -27.60 4.20
N GLN A 337 2.34 -26.79 5.05
CA GLN A 337 1.24 -25.89 4.67
C GLN A 337 1.77 -24.52 4.25
N ILE A 338 1.23 -23.98 3.16
CA ILE A 338 1.50 -22.62 2.68
C ILE A 338 0.15 -21.92 2.52
N THR A 339 -0.12 -20.99 3.42
CA THR A 339 -1.34 -20.18 3.40
C THR A 339 -1.06 -18.81 2.80
N ILE A 340 -1.89 -18.41 1.86
CA ILE A 340 -1.85 -17.04 1.30
C ILE A 340 -2.53 -16.13 2.33
N THR A 341 -1.75 -15.34 3.04
CA THR A 341 -2.23 -14.45 4.10
C THR A 341 -2.42 -13.01 3.63
N ARG A 342 -1.95 -12.69 2.43
CA ARG A 342 -2.24 -11.46 1.68
C ARG A 342 -2.10 -11.71 0.20
N ASN A 343 -3.03 -11.17 -0.61
CA ASN A 343 -2.91 -11.18 -2.08
C ASN A 343 -3.61 -9.94 -2.68
N TYR A 344 -2.86 -8.85 -2.79
CA TYR A 344 -3.36 -7.61 -3.39
C TYR A 344 -3.55 -7.73 -4.91
N GLY A 345 -2.83 -8.64 -5.57
CA GLY A 345 -3.08 -8.94 -6.98
C GLY A 345 -4.48 -9.54 -7.22
N GLN A 346 -4.92 -10.44 -6.35
CA GLN A 346 -6.28 -11.00 -6.41
C GLN A 346 -7.33 -9.95 -6.06
N THR A 347 -7.09 -9.13 -5.04
CA THR A 347 -8.00 -8.04 -4.64
C THR A 347 -8.15 -7.02 -5.76
N ALA A 348 -7.04 -6.60 -6.38
CA ALA A 348 -7.04 -5.69 -7.53
C ALA A 348 -7.84 -6.25 -8.71
N LYS A 349 -7.66 -7.54 -9.03
CA LYS A 349 -8.42 -8.23 -10.09
C LYS A 349 -9.91 -8.29 -9.76
N ALA A 350 -10.26 -8.70 -8.53
CA ALA A 350 -11.65 -8.81 -8.11
C ALA A 350 -12.35 -7.43 -8.17
N LYS A 351 -11.71 -6.38 -7.65
CA LYS A 351 -12.25 -5.03 -7.69
C LYS A 351 -12.35 -4.47 -9.10
N SER A 352 -11.36 -4.70 -9.95
CA SER A 352 -11.41 -4.29 -11.35
C SER A 352 -12.56 -4.98 -12.10
N ASN A 353 -12.75 -6.27 -11.88
CA ASN A 353 -13.84 -7.02 -12.51
C ASN A 353 -15.22 -6.56 -12.00
N GLU A 354 -15.40 -6.43 -10.69
CA GLU A 354 -16.64 -5.91 -10.07
C GLU A 354 -17.03 -4.55 -10.67
N LEU A 355 -16.08 -3.66 -10.79
CA LEU A 355 -16.34 -2.32 -11.33
C LEU A 355 -16.60 -2.33 -12.84
N LEU A 356 -15.96 -3.21 -13.62
CA LEU A 356 -16.26 -3.42 -15.03
C LEU A 356 -17.67 -4.04 -15.22
N GLU A 357 -18.09 -4.96 -14.35
CA GLU A 357 -19.45 -5.48 -14.31
C GLU A 357 -20.48 -4.39 -14.00
N HIS A 358 -20.21 -3.53 -13.01
CA HIS A 358 -21.05 -2.38 -12.70
C HIS A 358 -21.13 -1.39 -13.86
N LEU A 359 -20.03 -1.16 -14.57
CA LEU A 359 -19.97 -0.35 -15.79
C LEU A 359 -20.87 -0.94 -16.89
N ALA A 360 -20.80 -2.25 -17.13
CA ALA A 360 -21.64 -2.95 -18.08
C ALA A 360 -23.12 -2.89 -17.66
N LEU A 361 -23.42 -3.15 -16.40
CA LEU A 361 -24.77 -3.09 -15.83
C LEU A 361 -25.37 -1.67 -15.95
N ALA A 362 -24.60 -0.63 -15.64
CA ALA A 362 -25.03 0.74 -15.80
C ALA A 362 -25.33 1.07 -17.26
N THR A 363 -24.47 0.64 -18.20
CA THR A 363 -24.69 0.81 -19.64
C THR A 363 -25.98 0.12 -20.11
N ILE A 364 -26.20 -1.11 -19.67
CA ILE A 364 -27.42 -1.89 -19.99
C ILE A 364 -28.65 -1.21 -19.39
N SER A 365 -28.60 -0.80 -18.13
CA SER A 365 -29.71 -0.17 -17.41
C SER A 365 -30.14 1.13 -18.09
N VAL A 366 -29.17 1.99 -18.45
CA VAL A 366 -29.43 3.24 -19.19
C VAL A 366 -30.00 2.94 -20.57
N THR A 367 -29.43 1.97 -21.27
CA THR A 367 -29.91 1.54 -22.61
C THR A 367 -31.36 1.04 -22.56
N LEU A 368 -31.70 0.24 -21.54
CA LEU A 368 -33.07 -0.24 -21.32
C LEU A 368 -34.02 0.91 -21.00
N LEU A 369 -33.62 1.84 -20.14
CA LEU A 369 -34.42 3.02 -19.82
C LEU A 369 -34.72 3.85 -21.04
N ILE A 370 -33.72 4.13 -21.87
CA ILE A 370 -33.88 4.85 -23.13
C ILE A 370 -34.80 4.06 -24.09
N GLY A 371 -34.63 2.75 -24.18
CA GLY A 371 -35.45 1.88 -24.96
C GLY A 371 -36.94 1.95 -24.61
N LEU A 372 -37.22 2.10 -23.32
CA LEU A 372 -38.58 2.21 -22.78
C LEU A 372 -39.24 3.57 -23.13
N PHE A 373 -38.47 4.69 -23.02
CA PHE A 373 -39.02 6.03 -23.19
C PHE A 373 -38.92 6.57 -24.62
N LEU A 374 -37.84 6.32 -25.34
CA LEU A 374 -37.62 6.83 -26.70
C LEU A 374 -37.85 5.77 -27.76
N GLY A 375 -37.52 4.53 -27.49
CA GLY A 375 -37.66 3.41 -28.42
C GLY A 375 -36.37 2.60 -28.59
N TRP A 376 -36.50 1.34 -28.99
CA TRP A 376 -35.37 0.40 -29.08
C TRP A 376 -34.31 0.74 -30.12
N ARG A 377 -34.68 1.48 -31.15
CA ARG A 377 -33.73 1.92 -32.21
C ARG A 377 -32.88 3.10 -31.74
N GLU A 378 -33.50 4.02 -31.04
CA GLU A 378 -32.89 5.16 -30.41
C GLU A 378 -31.92 4.68 -29.32
N SER A 379 -32.33 3.72 -28.51
CA SER A 379 -31.52 3.04 -27.53
C SER A 379 -30.27 2.37 -28.15
N GLY A 380 -30.39 1.80 -29.33
CA GLY A 380 -29.26 1.19 -30.05
C GLY A 380 -28.17 2.20 -30.44
N VAL A 381 -28.53 3.46 -30.70
CA VAL A 381 -27.53 4.52 -30.97
C VAL A 381 -26.73 4.84 -29.71
N VAL A 382 -27.43 4.95 -28.60
CA VAL A 382 -26.79 5.25 -27.31
C VAL A 382 -25.92 4.09 -26.81
N LEU A 383 -26.41 2.83 -27.00
CA LEU A 383 -25.64 1.63 -26.71
C LEU A 383 -24.31 1.56 -27.48
N LEU A 384 -24.24 2.15 -28.67
CA LEU A 384 -23.00 2.22 -29.46
C LEU A 384 -22.09 3.38 -28.94
N ALA A 385 -22.69 4.50 -28.58
CA ALA A 385 -21.96 5.70 -28.17
C ALA A 385 -21.20 5.52 -26.85
N ILE A 386 -21.80 4.86 -25.85
CA ILE A 386 -21.22 4.69 -24.51
C ILE A 386 -19.90 3.90 -24.57
N PRO A 387 -19.83 2.68 -25.13
CA PRO A 387 -18.58 1.92 -25.19
C PRO A 387 -17.47 2.63 -25.98
N VAL A 388 -17.80 3.35 -27.03
CA VAL A 388 -16.82 4.12 -27.81
C VAL A 388 -16.20 5.24 -26.96
N THR A 389 -17.01 5.97 -26.22
CA THR A 389 -16.53 7.04 -25.32
C THR A 389 -15.66 6.49 -24.19
N LEU A 390 -16.08 5.39 -23.56
CA LEU A 390 -15.33 4.73 -22.49
C LEU A 390 -14.00 4.15 -23.01
N ALA A 391 -14.01 3.58 -24.21
CA ALA A 391 -12.81 3.05 -24.85
C ALA A 391 -11.75 4.14 -25.08
N LEU A 392 -12.17 5.31 -25.57
CA LEU A 392 -11.28 6.46 -25.74
C LEU A 392 -10.78 7.00 -24.39
N THR A 393 -11.61 7.01 -23.38
CA THR A 393 -11.22 7.45 -22.03
C THR A 393 -10.18 6.52 -21.41
N LEU A 394 -10.35 5.19 -21.59
CA LEU A 394 -9.34 4.21 -21.16
C LEU A 394 -8.02 4.37 -21.92
N ALA A 395 -8.06 4.70 -23.20
CA ALA A 395 -6.87 5.00 -23.97
C ALA A 395 -6.13 6.24 -23.42
N ILE A 396 -6.83 7.26 -22.97
CA ILE A 396 -6.23 8.41 -22.28
C ILE A 396 -5.58 7.98 -20.96
N PHE A 397 -6.23 7.12 -20.16
CA PHE A 397 -5.61 6.59 -18.93
C PHE A 397 -4.29 5.88 -19.23
N TYR A 398 -4.24 5.07 -20.28
CA TYR A 398 -3.00 4.44 -20.71
C TYR A 398 -1.92 5.47 -21.08
N LEU A 399 -2.26 6.49 -21.87
CA LEU A 399 -1.31 7.52 -22.30
C LEU A 399 -0.79 8.39 -21.13
N TYR A 400 -1.61 8.61 -20.09
CA TYR A 400 -1.21 9.34 -18.88
C TYR A 400 -0.45 8.46 -17.88
N GLY A 401 -0.31 7.15 -18.14
CA GLY A 401 0.37 6.21 -17.23
C GLY A 401 -0.45 5.89 -15.98
N TYR A 402 -1.77 6.05 -16.02
CA TYR A 402 -2.65 5.63 -14.93
C TYR A 402 -2.84 4.12 -14.94
N THR A 403 -2.99 3.55 -13.74
CA THR A 403 -3.29 2.13 -13.55
C THR A 403 -4.79 1.91 -13.38
N LEU A 404 -5.27 0.70 -13.66
CA LEU A 404 -6.64 0.31 -13.34
C LEU A 404 -6.73 0.00 -11.85
N ASN A 405 -7.24 0.95 -11.11
CA ASN A 405 -7.43 0.87 -9.67
C ASN A 405 -8.83 1.40 -9.30
N ARG A 406 -9.18 1.30 -8.02
CA ARG A 406 -10.51 1.74 -7.56
C ARG A 406 -10.83 3.20 -7.88
N VAL A 407 -9.84 4.09 -7.87
CA VAL A 407 -10.07 5.54 -8.11
C VAL A 407 -10.31 5.81 -9.58
N THR A 408 -9.50 5.22 -10.47
CA THR A 408 -9.65 5.37 -11.93
C THR A 408 -10.96 4.75 -12.43
N LEU A 409 -11.33 3.59 -11.88
CA LEU A 409 -12.58 2.91 -12.25
C LEU A 409 -13.80 3.64 -11.68
N PHE A 410 -13.70 4.20 -10.46
CA PHE A 410 -14.74 5.08 -9.91
C PHE A 410 -14.95 6.30 -10.79
N ALA A 411 -13.87 6.91 -11.30
CA ALA A 411 -13.96 8.02 -12.24
C ALA A 411 -14.74 7.66 -13.51
N LEU A 412 -14.55 6.46 -14.04
CA LEU A 412 -15.30 5.97 -15.21
C LEU A 412 -16.77 5.77 -14.89
N ILE A 413 -17.10 5.10 -13.77
CA ILE A 413 -18.50 4.86 -13.37
C ILE A 413 -19.22 6.20 -13.11
N PHE A 414 -18.58 7.12 -12.39
CA PHE A 414 -19.10 8.46 -12.16
C PHE A 414 -19.39 9.19 -13.46
N SER A 415 -18.51 9.01 -14.45
CA SER A 415 -18.65 9.69 -15.74
C SER A 415 -19.82 9.15 -16.57
N ILE A 416 -20.24 7.88 -16.43
CA ILE A 416 -21.29 7.28 -17.26
C ILE A 416 -22.59 8.08 -17.21
N GLY A 417 -23.04 8.49 -16.02
CA GLY A 417 -24.26 9.25 -15.85
C GLY A 417 -24.26 10.60 -16.58
N ILE A 418 -23.06 11.17 -16.78
CA ILE A 418 -22.89 12.48 -17.46
C ILE A 418 -22.65 12.28 -18.97
N LEU A 419 -21.92 11.22 -19.35
CA LEU A 419 -21.57 10.91 -20.74
C LEU A 419 -22.77 10.64 -21.64
N VAL A 420 -23.79 10.04 -21.05
CA VAL A 420 -24.96 9.59 -21.82
C VAL A 420 -25.81 10.77 -22.27
N ASP A 421 -25.81 11.88 -21.56
CA ASP A 421 -26.64 13.04 -21.81
C ASP A 421 -26.39 13.64 -23.20
N ASP A 422 -25.15 13.83 -23.60
CA ASP A 422 -24.80 14.43 -24.90
C ASP A 422 -25.39 13.62 -26.06
N ALA A 423 -25.21 12.29 -26.01
CA ALA A 423 -25.73 11.40 -27.05
C ALA A 423 -27.26 11.35 -27.04
N ILE A 424 -27.91 11.35 -25.88
CA ILE A 424 -29.38 11.35 -25.75
C ILE A 424 -29.97 12.60 -26.33
N VAL A 425 -29.48 13.78 -25.96
CA VAL A 425 -29.98 15.08 -26.43
C VAL A 425 -29.91 15.16 -27.95
N VAL A 426 -28.80 14.74 -28.56
CA VAL A 426 -28.62 14.72 -29.99
C VAL A 426 -29.60 13.76 -30.68
N VAL A 427 -29.69 12.52 -30.16
CA VAL A 427 -30.57 11.49 -30.76
C VAL A 427 -32.06 11.87 -30.63
N GLU A 428 -32.45 12.36 -29.43
CA GLU A 428 -33.83 12.80 -29.19
C GLU A 428 -34.21 13.94 -30.12
N ASN A 429 -33.34 14.95 -30.27
CA ASN A 429 -33.60 16.09 -31.14
C ASN A 429 -33.69 15.65 -32.63
N MET A 430 -32.83 14.73 -33.07
CA MET A 430 -32.91 14.15 -34.40
C MET A 430 -34.26 13.43 -34.62
N VAL A 431 -34.70 12.60 -33.68
CA VAL A 431 -36.01 11.89 -33.75
C VAL A 431 -37.14 12.89 -33.76
N ARG A 432 -37.08 13.94 -32.96
CA ARG A 432 -38.08 15.03 -32.97
C ARG A 432 -38.13 15.67 -34.35
N HIS A 433 -37.00 16.05 -34.94
CA HIS A 433 -36.93 16.67 -36.25
C HIS A 433 -37.45 15.77 -37.37
N PHE A 434 -37.17 14.46 -37.32
CA PHE A 434 -37.68 13.49 -38.29
C PHE A 434 -39.23 13.35 -38.26
N ARG A 435 -39.85 13.66 -37.09
CA ARG A 435 -41.32 13.59 -36.90
C ARG A 435 -42.03 14.90 -37.20
N LEU A 436 -41.30 16.02 -37.34
CA LEU A 436 -41.93 17.29 -37.63
C LEU A 436 -42.58 17.32 -38.99
N PRO A 437 -43.85 17.80 -39.11
CA PRO A 437 -44.58 17.88 -40.39
C PRO A 437 -43.86 18.66 -41.47
N GLN A 438 -43.17 19.72 -41.09
CA GLN A 438 -42.43 20.61 -41.99
C GLN A 438 -41.19 19.95 -42.63
N ASN A 439 -40.73 18.84 -42.12
CA ASN A 439 -39.57 18.12 -42.61
C ASN A 439 -39.95 16.92 -43.50
N LYS A 440 -41.26 16.68 -43.74
CA LYS A 440 -41.73 15.64 -44.62
C LYS A 440 -41.29 15.89 -46.07
N GLY A 441 -40.51 14.97 -46.66
CA GLY A 441 -40.00 15.15 -48.04
C GLY A 441 -38.64 15.79 -48.18
N ARG A 442 -38.05 16.29 -47.09
CA ARG A 442 -36.66 16.80 -47.11
C ARG A 442 -35.67 15.64 -46.96
N PRO A 443 -34.44 15.77 -47.50
CA PRO A 443 -33.40 14.78 -47.28
C PRO A 443 -33.12 14.57 -45.77
N LEU A 444 -33.15 13.32 -45.29
CA LEU A 444 -32.96 13.02 -43.89
C LEU A 444 -31.59 13.48 -43.36
N SER A 445 -30.58 13.51 -44.23
CA SER A 445 -29.25 14.03 -43.89
C SER A 445 -29.24 15.54 -43.55
N GLU A 446 -29.99 16.34 -44.30
CA GLU A 446 -30.11 17.78 -44.03
C GLU A 446 -30.85 18.02 -42.70
N VAL A 447 -31.95 17.29 -42.51
CA VAL A 447 -32.76 17.36 -41.28
C VAL A 447 -31.94 16.93 -40.07
N ALA A 448 -31.11 15.89 -40.20
CA ALA A 448 -30.21 15.44 -39.16
C ALA A 448 -29.17 16.51 -38.76
N ILE A 449 -28.57 17.15 -39.78
CA ILE A 449 -27.56 18.19 -39.54
C ILE A 449 -28.19 19.41 -38.82
N GLU A 450 -29.39 19.83 -39.24
CA GLU A 450 -30.13 20.92 -38.58
C GLU A 450 -30.47 20.58 -37.12
N ALA A 451 -30.90 19.32 -36.86
CA ALA A 451 -31.20 18.88 -35.52
C ALA A 451 -29.98 18.88 -34.61
N VAL A 452 -28.81 18.45 -35.13
CA VAL A 452 -27.55 18.48 -34.37
C VAL A 452 -27.08 19.92 -34.14
N ASP A 453 -27.23 20.79 -35.12
CA ASP A 453 -26.80 22.18 -35.02
C ASP A 453 -27.64 22.97 -34.01
N GLU A 454 -28.94 22.68 -33.90
CA GLU A 454 -29.86 23.31 -32.94
C GLU A 454 -29.42 23.07 -31.48
N VAL A 455 -29.02 21.86 -31.13
CA VAL A 455 -28.63 21.47 -29.76
C VAL A 455 -27.12 21.58 -29.52
N GLY A 456 -26.33 21.75 -30.57
CA GLY A 456 -24.87 21.69 -30.50
C GLY A 456 -24.25 22.72 -29.55
N ASN A 457 -24.58 23.99 -29.68
CA ASN A 457 -24.05 25.03 -28.83
C ASN A 457 -24.48 24.91 -27.37
N PRO A 458 -25.75 24.61 -27.01
CA PRO A 458 -26.14 24.34 -25.64
C PRO A 458 -25.38 23.14 -25.03
N THR A 459 -25.19 22.06 -25.78
CA THR A 459 -24.47 20.87 -25.32
C THR A 459 -22.99 21.18 -25.09
N ILE A 460 -22.31 21.88 -26.01
CA ILE A 460 -20.93 22.31 -25.83
C ILE A 460 -20.77 23.14 -24.56
N LEU A 461 -21.68 24.10 -24.34
CA LEU A 461 -21.62 24.97 -23.19
C LEU A 461 -21.88 24.22 -21.87
N ALA A 462 -22.85 23.31 -21.88
CA ALA A 462 -23.15 22.46 -20.73
C ALA A 462 -21.96 21.57 -20.35
N THR A 463 -21.35 20.90 -21.34
CA THR A 463 -20.16 20.10 -21.15
C THR A 463 -18.98 20.91 -20.59
N ALA A 464 -18.74 22.10 -21.15
CA ALA A 464 -17.70 23.00 -20.66
C ALA A 464 -17.95 23.46 -19.20
N ALA A 465 -19.22 23.73 -18.85
CA ALA A 465 -19.60 24.12 -17.49
C ALA A 465 -19.34 22.99 -16.47
N VAL A 466 -19.68 21.75 -16.81
CA VAL A 466 -19.42 20.59 -15.95
C VAL A 466 -17.92 20.32 -15.81
N ILE A 467 -17.16 20.39 -16.90
CA ILE A 467 -15.69 20.30 -16.85
C ILE A 467 -15.12 21.37 -15.92
N ALA A 468 -15.55 22.64 -16.07
CA ALA A 468 -15.12 23.75 -15.21
C ALA A 468 -15.47 23.53 -13.73
N ALA A 469 -16.58 22.86 -13.43
CA ALA A 469 -16.99 22.54 -12.06
C ALA A 469 -16.13 21.42 -11.43
N ILE A 470 -15.68 20.43 -12.21
CA ILE A 470 -14.90 19.28 -11.73
C ILE A 470 -13.40 19.58 -11.73
N LEU A 471 -12.92 20.38 -12.67
CA LEU A 471 -11.49 20.65 -12.88
C LEU A 471 -10.74 21.17 -11.64
N PRO A 472 -11.31 21.97 -10.72
CA PRO A 472 -10.62 22.40 -9.50
C PRO A 472 -10.10 21.25 -8.64
N MET A 473 -10.72 20.08 -8.68
CA MET A 473 -10.20 18.88 -7.96
C MET A 473 -8.83 18.43 -8.48
N ALA A 474 -8.46 18.75 -9.72
CA ALA A 474 -7.15 18.40 -10.27
C ALA A 474 -5.99 19.21 -9.65
N PHE A 475 -6.31 20.35 -9.01
CA PHE A 475 -5.36 21.26 -8.39
C PHE A 475 -5.25 21.10 -6.87
N VAL A 476 -5.87 20.09 -6.29
CA VAL A 476 -5.73 19.74 -4.86
C VAL A 476 -4.25 19.45 -4.59
N ARG A 477 -3.72 20.04 -3.51
CA ARG A 477 -2.32 19.89 -3.11
C ARG A 477 -2.13 18.75 -2.11
N GLY A 478 -0.87 18.44 -1.83
CA GLY A 478 -0.48 17.40 -0.89
C GLY A 478 -0.74 15.99 -1.45
N LEU A 479 -0.72 14.99 -0.59
CA LEU A 479 -0.90 13.57 -0.95
C LEU A 479 -2.25 13.28 -1.61
N MET A 480 -3.30 14.03 -1.23
CA MET A 480 -4.63 13.88 -1.79
C MET A 480 -4.70 14.26 -3.27
N GLY A 481 -3.85 15.19 -3.74
CA GLY A 481 -3.82 15.64 -5.12
C GLY A 481 -3.64 14.50 -6.12
N PRO A 482 -2.50 13.80 -6.15
CA PRO A 482 -2.30 12.67 -7.06
C PRO A 482 -3.32 11.55 -6.87
N TYR A 483 -3.75 11.31 -5.62
CA TYR A 483 -4.75 10.29 -5.32
C TYR A 483 -6.09 10.57 -6.03
N MET A 484 -6.55 11.84 -5.99
CA MET A 484 -7.85 12.24 -6.55
C MET A 484 -7.78 12.69 -8.02
N ARG A 485 -6.60 13.05 -8.52
CA ARG A 485 -6.41 13.58 -9.89
C ARG A 485 -7.00 12.70 -11.02
N PRO A 486 -6.97 11.35 -10.94
CA PRO A 486 -7.61 10.53 -11.97
C PRO A 486 -9.11 10.81 -12.17
N ILE A 487 -9.82 11.27 -11.13
CA ILE A 487 -11.26 11.56 -11.20
C ILE A 487 -11.54 12.76 -12.14
N PRO A 488 -11.02 13.96 -11.88
CA PRO A 488 -11.29 15.09 -12.77
C PRO A 488 -10.69 14.93 -14.16
N VAL A 489 -9.52 14.29 -14.28
CA VAL A 489 -8.91 14.03 -15.60
C VAL A 489 -9.74 13.03 -16.39
N GLY A 490 -10.15 11.91 -15.76
CA GLY A 490 -10.98 10.89 -16.39
C GLY A 490 -12.35 11.43 -16.78
N ALA A 491 -13.04 12.10 -15.88
CA ALA A 491 -14.36 12.66 -16.14
C ALA A 491 -14.30 13.74 -17.24
N SER A 492 -13.35 14.67 -17.18
CA SER A 492 -13.19 15.71 -18.21
C SER A 492 -12.85 15.12 -19.58
N SER A 493 -11.94 14.16 -19.64
CA SER A 493 -11.61 13.45 -20.90
C SER A 493 -12.81 12.71 -21.47
N ALA A 494 -13.52 12.00 -20.61
CA ALA A 494 -14.72 11.27 -20.98
C ALA A 494 -15.80 12.21 -21.55
N MET A 495 -15.99 13.39 -20.95
CA MET A 495 -16.95 14.38 -21.43
C MET A 495 -16.57 14.99 -22.78
N VAL A 496 -15.28 15.28 -22.99
CA VAL A 496 -14.79 15.73 -24.30
C VAL A 496 -15.04 14.68 -25.37
N PHE A 497 -14.75 13.41 -25.07
CA PHE A 497 -15.02 12.32 -26.01
C PHE A 497 -16.51 12.08 -26.21
N SER A 498 -17.34 12.22 -25.16
CA SER A 498 -18.79 12.14 -25.29
C SER A 498 -19.31 13.17 -26.30
N LEU A 499 -18.87 14.41 -26.19
CA LEU A 499 -19.24 15.47 -27.11
C LEU A 499 -18.82 15.16 -28.56
N ILE A 500 -17.58 14.65 -28.76
CA ILE A 500 -17.10 14.24 -30.08
C ILE A 500 -17.96 13.08 -30.63
N VAL A 501 -18.21 12.07 -29.80
CA VAL A 501 -19.04 10.92 -30.18
C VAL A 501 -20.48 11.33 -30.48
N ALA A 502 -21.04 12.28 -29.69
CA ALA A 502 -22.38 12.80 -29.92
C ALA A 502 -22.53 13.52 -31.26
N PHE A 503 -21.47 14.18 -31.76
CA PHE A 503 -21.52 14.87 -33.04
C PHE A 503 -21.01 14.08 -34.24
N VAL A 504 -20.23 13.01 -34.02
CA VAL A 504 -19.62 12.17 -35.05
C VAL A 504 -20.34 10.84 -35.17
N VAL A 505 -20.45 10.11 -34.06
CA VAL A 505 -20.94 8.73 -34.06
C VAL A 505 -22.46 8.66 -33.98
N SER A 506 -23.07 9.44 -33.07
CA SER A 506 -24.52 9.40 -32.83
C SER A 506 -25.35 9.77 -34.08
N PRO A 507 -25.04 10.86 -34.85
CA PRO A 507 -25.76 11.19 -36.06
C PRO A 507 -25.62 10.13 -37.16
N TRP A 508 -24.41 9.56 -37.35
CA TRP A 508 -24.15 8.51 -38.27
C TRP A 508 -24.94 7.22 -37.93
N ALA A 509 -24.96 6.83 -36.65
CA ALA A 509 -25.69 5.65 -36.19
C ALA A 509 -27.20 5.86 -36.28
N ALA A 510 -27.69 7.05 -35.91
CA ALA A 510 -29.10 7.43 -35.99
C ALA A 510 -29.62 7.36 -37.44
N MET A 511 -28.88 7.89 -38.41
CA MET A 511 -29.24 7.80 -39.80
C MET A 511 -29.41 6.35 -40.33
N ARG A 512 -28.57 5.44 -39.86
CA ARG A 512 -28.58 4.04 -40.26
C ARG A 512 -29.64 3.20 -39.57
N LEU A 513 -29.89 3.45 -38.28
CA LEU A 513 -30.83 2.71 -37.45
C LEU A 513 -32.27 3.27 -37.62
N LEU A 514 -32.42 4.59 -37.76
CA LEU A 514 -33.69 5.29 -37.81
C LEU A 514 -34.13 5.58 -39.27
N GLY A 515 -33.19 5.85 -40.19
CA GLY A 515 -33.46 6.25 -41.55
C GLY A 515 -34.18 5.19 -42.40
N LYS A 516 -34.07 3.89 -42.10
CA LYS A 516 -34.81 2.81 -42.79
C LYS A 516 -36.26 2.68 -42.37
N SER A 517 -36.75 3.51 -41.42
CA SER A 517 -38.07 3.39 -40.80
C SER A 517 -39.17 4.32 -41.44
N GLY A 518 -38.85 5.03 -42.52
CA GLY A 518 -39.79 5.94 -43.15
C GLY A 518 -41.05 5.27 -43.74
N GLY A 519 -41.21 3.96 -43.57
CA GLY A 519 -42.31 3.21 -44.21
C GLY A 519 -43.25 2.37 -43.33
N HIS A 520 -42.92 2.09 -42.05
CA HIS A 520 -43.67 1.06 -41.31
C HIS A 520 -44.05 1.34 -39.88
N THR A 521 -44.26 2.58 -39.46
CA THR A 521 -44.96 2.84 -38.18
C THR A 521 -46.43 3.22 -38.41
N LYS A 522 -47.22 2.27 -38.98
CA LYS A 522 -48.67 2.40 -39.10
C LYS A 522 -49.45 2.15 -37.81
N LYS A 523 -48.82 1.95 -36.63
CA LYS A 523 -49.53 1.64 -35.39
C LYS A 523 -49.62 2.75 -34.36
N HIS A 524 -48.90 3.86 -34.53
CA HIS A 524 -49.10 5.06 -33.66
C HIS A 524 -49.36 6.36 -34.43
N ALA A 525 -49.72 6.26 -35.70
CA ALA A 525 -50.06 7.38 -36.57
C ALA A 525 -51.55 7.76 -36.54
N GLY A 526 -52.24 7.35 -35.51
CA GLY A 526 -53.68 7.61 -35.34
C GLY A 526 -54.04 8.37 -34.06
N GLN A 527 -53.06 8.92 -33.34
CA GLN A 527 -53.40 9.91 -32.33
C GLN A 527 -53.12 11.30 -32.88
N ASP A 528 -54.20 11.97 -33.16
CA ASP A 528 -54.26 13.37 -33.59
C ASP A 528 -53.36 14.24 -32.73
N ALA A 529 -52.79 15.27 -33.32
CA ALA A 529 -51.97 16.32 -32.69
C ALA A 529 -52.73 17.12 -31.58
N SER A 530 -53.85 16.63 -31.10
CA SER A 530 -54.72 17.22 -30.10
C SER A 530 -54.70 16.53 -28.74
N GLU A 531 -54.16 15.33 -28.58
CA GLU A 531 -54.07 14.71 -27.24
C GLU A 531 -52.70 14.86 -26.60
N GLU A 532 -52.59 15.96 -25.85
CA GLU A 532 -51.43 16.15 -24.99
C GLU A 532 -51.33 15.02 -23.97
N GLY A 533 -50.13 14.38 -23.88
CA GLY A 533 -49.83 13.38 -22.89
C GLY A 533 -50.08 13.94 -21.46
N TRP A 534 -50.36 13.06 -20.53
CA TRP A 534 -50.65 13.48 -19.14
C TRP A 534 -49.47 14.28 -18.53
N SER A 535 -48.19 13.95 -18.89
CA SER A 535 -47.00 14.65 -18.44
C SER A 535 -46.94 16.09 -18.95
N THR A 536 -47.29 16.32 -20.21
CA THR A 536 -47.38 17.65 -20.83
C THR A 536 -48.48 18.49 -20.15
N ARG A 537 -49.62 17.87 -19.89
CA ARG A 537 -50.72 18.53 -19.16
C ARG A 537 -50.34 18.90 -17.73
N LEU A 538 -49.63 18.01 -17.03
CA LEU A 538 -49.12 18.29 -15.68
C LEU A 538 -48.09 19.42 -15.69
N TYR A 539 -47.12 19.36 -16.61
CA TYR A 539 -46.11 20.40 -16.77
C TYR A 539 -46.74 21.77 -17.06
N ARG A 540 -47.67 21.84 -18.00
CA ARG A 540 -48.40 23.06 -18.34
C ARG A 540 -49.19 23.57 -17.14
N ARG A 541 -49.83 22.72 -16.40
CA ARG A 541 -50.58 23.07 -15.16
C ARG A 541 -49.69 23.70 -14.11
N ILE A 542 -48.46 23.23 -13.96
CA ILE A 542 -47.46 23.75 -13.00
C ILE A 542 -46.78 25.02 -13.53
N MET A 543 -46.33 25.02 -14.78
CA MET A 543 -45.53 26.10 -15.35
C MET A 543 -46.34 27.33 -15.77
N SER A 544 -47.54 27.15 -16.31
CA SER A 544 -48.34 28.27 -16.76
C SER A 544 -48.58 29.30 -15.64
N PRO A 545 -49.00 28.97 -14.42
CA PRO A 545 -49.13 29.94 -13.34
C PRO A 545 -47.85 30.61 -12.92
N LEU A 546 -46.67 29.93 -13.05
CA LEU A 546 -45.36 30.45 -12.69
C LEU A 546 -44.88 31.47 -13.74
N ILE A 547 -45.20 31.25 -15.02
CA ILE A 547 -44.86 32.17 -16.11
C ILE A 547 -45.69 33.43 -16.04
N HIS A 548 -46.98 33.31 -15.83
CA HIS A 548 -47.92 34.44 -15.90
C HIS A 548 -48.08 35.28 -14.62
N SER A 549 -47.66 34.73 -13.46
CA SER A 549 -47.84 35.43 -12.18
C SER A 549 -46.51 35.63 -11.43
N GLY A 550 -46.07 36.86 -11.30
CA GLY A 550 -44.85 37.24 -10.57
C GLY A 550 -44.90 36.83 -9.08
N ARG A 551 -46.08 36.92 -8.44
CA ARG A 551 -46.25 36.53 -7.03
C ARG A 551 -46.07 35.02 -6.82
N LYS A 552 -46.68 34.19 -7.68
CA LYS A 552 -46.56 32.72 -7.62
C LYS A 552 -45.11 32.26 -7.90
N ARG A 553 -44.43 32.92 -8.84
CA ARG A 553 -43.02 32.68 -9.13
C ARG A 553 -42.13 33.04 -7.95
N ALA A 554 -42.34 34.22 -7.35
CA ALA A 554 -41.56 34.63 -6.17
C ALA A 554 -41.78 33.66 -4.99
N PHE A 555 -43.03 33.22 -4.75
CA PHE A 555 -43.33 32.25 -3.71
C PHE A 555 -42.67 30.87 -3.99
N PHE A 556 -42.71 30.41 -5.24
CA PHE A 556 -42.05 29.16 -5.66
C PHE A 556 -40.53 29.22 -5.49
N LEU A 557 -39.90 30.30 -5.96
CA LEU A 557 -38.46 30.51 -5.80
C LEU A 557 -38.06 30.67 -4.33
N GLY A 558 -38.87 31.36 -3.54
CA GLY A 558 -38.70 31.48 -2.10
C GLY A 558 -38.79 30.10 -1.40
N GLY A 559 -39.73 29.24 -1.83
CA GLY A 559 -39.83 27.87 -1.37
C GLY A 559 -38.61 27.01 -1.70
N ILE A 560 -38.09 27.14 -2.91
CA ILE A 560 -36.81 26.48 -3.32
C ILE A 560 -35.65 27.00 -2.49
N MET A 561 -35.56 28.32 -2.27
CA MET A 561 -34.50 28.90 -1.43
C MET A 561 -34.60 28.41 0.02
N LEU A 562 -35.81 28.32 0.56
CA LEU A 562 -36.03 27.77 1.90
C LEU A 562 -35.62 26.30 2.00
N LEU A 563 -35.95 25.48 1.01
CA LEU A 563 -35.53 24.09 0.95
C LEU A 563 -34.02 23.96 0.86
N LEU A 564 -33.36 24.84 0.08
CA LEU A 564 -31.89 24.87 -0.01
C LEU A 564 -31.27 25.22 1.35
N LEU A 565 -31.76 26.25 2.03
CA LEU A 565 -31.28 26.63 3.37
C LEU A 565 -31.53 25.53 4.40
N LEU A 566 -32.68 24.84 4.33
CA LEU A 566 -32.99 23.69 5.15
C LEU A 566 -32.02 22.54 4.89
N ALA A 567 -31.74 22.22 3.63
CA ALA A 567 -30.76 21.19 3.26
C ALA A 567 -29.34 21.55 3.73
N MET A 568 -28.93 22.81 3.55
CA MET A 568 -27.64 23.30 4.05
C MET A 568 -27.54 23.24 5.57
N SER A 569 -28.65 23.46 6.30
CA SER A 569 -28.67 23.42 7.77
C SER A 569 -28.45 22.02 8.35
N LEU A 570 -28.67 20.95 7.57
CA LEU A 570 -28.45 19.57 8.02
C LEU A 570 -26.99 19.29 8.38
N VAL A 571 -26.05 19.99 7.74
CA VAL A 571 -24.61 19.83 8.00
C VAL A 571 -24.21 20.44 9.36
N PRO A 572 -24.44 21.73 9.64
CA PRO A 572 -24.11 22.31 10.94
C PRO A 572 -24.91 21.69 12.10
N LEU A 573 -26.12 21.21 11.84
CA LEU A 573 -26.92 20.46 12.82
C LEU A 573 -26.39 19.02 13.05
N LYS A 574 -25.34 18.59 12.35
CA LYS A 574 -24.74 17.26 12.41
C LYS A 574 -25.69 16.11 12.08
N LEU A 575 -26.80 16.37 11.43
CA LEU A 575 -27.73 15.35 10.91
C LEU A 575 -27.17 14.65 9.69
N VAL A 576 -26.40 15.37 8.89
CA VAL A 576 -25.58 14.82 7.81
C VAL A 576 -24.11 14.92 8.21
N ARG A 577 -23.44 13.77 8.29
CA ARG A 577 -22.02 13.71 8.61
C ARG A 577 -21.19 13.91 7.36
N VAL A 578 -20.20 14.81 7.44
CA VAL A 578 -19.25 15.06 6.35
C VAL A 578 -18.01 14.19 6.57
N LYS A 579 -17.71 13.32 5.61
CA LYS A 579 -16.50 12.50 5.56
C LYS A 579 -15.87 12.63 4.19
N MET A 580 -14.55 12.45 4.11
CA MET A 580 -13.83 12.58 2.85
C MET A 580 -14.07 11.36 1.94
N LEU A 581 -13.86 10.17 2.47
CA LEU A 581 -14.09 8.89 1.79
C LEU A 581 -14.61 7.85 2.79
N PRO A 582 -15.42 6.86 2.37
CA PRO A 582 -15.78 5.73 3.21
C PRO A 582 -14.58 4.79 3.40
N PHE A 583 -14.55 4.06 4.53
CA PHE A 583 -13.59 2.98 4.71
C PHE A 583 -13.77 1.90 3.65
N ASP A 584 -12.65 1.32 3.22
CA ASP A 584 -12.67 0.19 2.29
C ASP A 584 -12.98 -1.11 3.04
N ASN A 585 -13.81 -1.96 2.44
CA ASN A 585 -14.17 -3.24 3.02
C ASN A 585 -13.10 -4.29 2.70
N LYS A 586 -11.97 -4.25 3.43
CA LYS A 586 -10.84 -5.16 3.26
C LYS A 586 -11.10 -6.52 3.91
N SER A 587 -10.42 -7.55 3.43
CA SER A 587 -10.43 -8.89 4.06
C SER A 587 -9.28 -9.06 5.05
N GLU A 588 -8.69 -7.97 5.52
CA GLU A 588 -7.63 -7.96 6.53
C GLU A 588 -7.66 -6.68 7.37
N PHE A 589 -7.18 -6.77 8.60
CA PHE A 589 -6.75 -5.66 9.43
C PHE A 589 -5.64 -6.12 10.39
N GLN A 590 -4.94 -5.18 11.01
CA GLN A 590 -3.86 -5.48 11.96
C GLN A 590 -4.21 -4.98 13.34
N VAL A 591 -3.85 -5.76 14.37
CA VAL A 591 -3.86 -5.33 15.77
C VAL A 591 -2.43 -5.12 16.20
N MET A 592 -2.07 -3.85 16.43
CA MET A 592 -0.75 -3.46 16.92
C MET A 592 -0.77 -3.48 18.45
N ILE A 593 0.22 -4.09 19.05
CA ILE A 593 0.35 -4.26 20.49
C ILE A 593 1.65 -3.60 20.95
N ASP A 594 1.54 -2.62 21.82
CA ASP A 594 2.67 -1.96 22.45
C ASP A 594 2.62 -2.24 23.96
N MET A 595 3.51 -3.11 24.43
CA MET A 595 3.72 -3.37 25.84
C MET A 595 4.58 -2.26 26.48
N PRO A 596 4.54 -2.08 27.80
CA PRO A 596 5.47 -1.19 28.49
C PRO A 596 6.92 -1.52 28.13
N ASP A 597 7.76 -0.48 28.02
CA ASP A 597 9.18 -0.67 27.72
C ASP A 597 9.86 -1.54 28.80
N GLY A 598 10.75 -2.43 28.36
CA GLY A 598 11.37 -3.43 29.22
C GLY A 598 10.57 -4.72 29.38
N THR A 599 9.42 -4.87 28.71
CA THR A 599 8.68 -6.13 28.67
C THR A 599 9.44 -7.17 27.83
N THR A 600 9.49 -8.40 28.29
CA THR A 600 10.16 -9.50 27.58
C THR A 600 9.37 -9.97 26.35
N LEU A 601 10.06 -10.58 25.41
CA LEU A 601 9.47 -11.15 24.19
C LEU A 601 8.38 -12.19 24.50
N GLU A 602 8.61 -13.04 25.50
CA GLU A 602 7.68 -14.09 25.92
C GLU A 602 6.38 -13.49 26.48
N GLN A 603 6.48 -12.41 27.27
CA GLN A 603 5.30 -11.74 27.80
C GLN A 603 4.50 -11.05 26.68
N SER A 604 5.17 -10.41 25.75
CA SER A 604 4.54 -9.78 24.58
C SER A 604 3.84 -10.84 23.71
N THR A 605 4.49 -11.97 23.51
CA THR A 605 3.93 -13.13 22.79
C THR A 605 2.69 -13.68 23.50
N ARG A 606 2.74 -13.85 24.83
CA ARG A 606 1.61 -14.33 25.63
C ARG A 606 0.39 -13.41 25.54
N VAL A 607 0.61 -12.10 25.57
CA VAL A 607 -0.47 -11.13 25.40
C VAL A 607 -1.06 -11.22 23.99
N ALA A 608 -0.20 -11.29 22.97
CA ALA A 608 -0.64 -11.45 21.58
C ALA A 608 -1.45 -12.74 21.38
N GLN A 609 -1.04 -13.86 21.99
CA GLN A 609 -1.78 -15.13 21.98
C GLN A 609 -3.15 -14.99 22.67
N THR A 610 -3.21 -14.30 23.82
CA THR A 610 -4.49 -14.05 24.52
C THR A 610 -5.46 -13.30 23.61
N LEU A 611 -5.01 -12.27 22.91
CA LEU A 611 -5.82 -11.53 21.94
C LEU A 611 -6.16 -12.37 20.70
N GLY A 612 -5.18 -13.16 20.22
CA GLY A 612 -5.34 -14.10 19.10
C GLY A 612 -6.43 -15.15 19.36
N HIS A 613 -6.48 -15.73 20.54
CA HIS A 613 -7.52 -16.69 20.92
C HIS A 613 -8.93 -16.05 20.92
N TYR A 614 -9.06 -14.80 21.36
CA TYR A 614 -10.34 -14.10 21.25
C TYR A 614 -10.73 -13.85 19.79
N LEU A 615 -9.77 -13.43 18.94
CA LEU A 615 -9.99 -13.24 17.51
C LEU A 615 -10.35 -14.56 16.80
N ALA A 616 -9.76 -15.67 17.23
CA ALA A 616 -10.04 -17.01 16.68
C ALA A 616 -11.52 -17.43 16.83
N MET A 617 -12.21 -16.95 17.84
CA MET A 617 -13.62 -17.28 18.08
C MET A 617 -14.60 -16.48 17.23
N GLN A 618 -14.11 -15.49 16.46
CA GLN A 618 -14.98 -14.66 15.63
C GLN A 618 -15.33 -15.36 14.32
N PRO A 619 -16.61 -15.42 13.93
CA PRO A 619 -17.03 -16.19 12.76
C PRO A 619 -16.53 -15.62 11.43
N GLU A 620 -16.21 -14.34 11.40
CA GLU A 620 -15.70 -13.68 10.19
C GLU A 620 -14.17 -13.83 10.01
N VAL A 621 -13.45 -14.27 11.05
CA VAL A 621 -11.99 -14.47 11.01
C VAL A 621 -11.68 -15.86 10.50
N THR A 622 -10.85 -15.95 9.46
CA THR A 622 -10.42 -17.22 8.86
C THR A 622 -9.14 -17.76 9.51
N ASN A 623 -8.20 -16.90 9.72
CA ASN A 623 -6.91 -17.20 10.36
C ASN A 623 -6.26 -15.88 10.83
N TYR A 624 -5.24 -16.02 11.66
CA TYR A 624 -4.44 -14.89 12.10
C TYR A 624 -2.97 -15.30 12.22
N GLN A 625 -2.09 -14.31 12.13
CA GLN A 625 -0.66 -14.47 12.36
C GLN A 625 -0.21 -13.52 13.45
N ILE A 626 0.51 -14.05 14.43
CA ILE A 626 1.16 -13.26 15.49
C ILE A 626 2.62 -13.04 15.09
N TYR A 627 3.06 -11.80 15.14
CA TYR A 627 4.45 -11.38 14.98
C TYR A 627 4.87 -10.68 16.27
N ALA A 628 5.57 -11.37 17.16
CA ALA A 628 6.09 -10.81 18.40
C ALA A 628 7.59 -10.52 18.29
N GLY A 629 8.02 -9.32 18.68
CA GLY A 629 9.39 -8.83 18.47
C GLY A 629 9.71 -8.52 17.01
N LEU A 630 8.71 -8.48 16.15
CA LEU A 630 8.82 -8.25 14.71
C LEU A 630 7.53 -7.62 14.18
N SER A 631 7.65 -6.78 13.17
CA SER A 631 6.45 -6.29 12.45
C SER A 631 5.84 -7.36 11.56
N GLY A 632 4.52 -7.39 11.49
CA GLY A 632 3.82 -8.12 10.43
C GLY A 632 4.04 -7.50 9.04
N PRO A 633 3.55 -8.14 7.96
CA PRO A 633 3.57 -7.58 6.63
C PRO A 633 2.84 -6.23 6.62
N TYR A 634 3.57 -5.15 6.41
CA TYR A 634 2.98 -3.81 6.41
C TYR A 634 2.20 -3.53 5.11
N ASN A 635 1.18 -2.70 5.22
CA ASN A 635 0.45 -2.11 4.09
C ASN A 635 0.98 -0.69 3.80
N PHE A 636 0.40 0.01 2.83
CA PHE A 636 0.84 1.36 2.48
C PHE A 636 0.77 2.35 3.66
N ASN A 637 -0.24 2.23 4.50
CA ASN A 637 -0.33 3.03 5.72
C ASN A 637 0.78 2.68 6.73
N GLY A 638 1.09 1.41 6.86
CA GLY A 638 2.20 0.91 7.68
C GLY A 638 3.58 1.36 7.16
N LEU A 639 3.75 1.51 5.84
CA LEU A 639 4.94 2.09 5.25
C LEU A 639 5.14 3.54 5.73
N VAL A 640 4.12 4.39 5.60
CA VAL A 640 4.19 5.80 6.00
C VAL A 640 4.34 5.98 7.51
N ARG A 641 3.77 5.07 8.30
CA ARG A 641 3.87 5.05 9.77
C ARG A 641 5.11 4.33 10.28
N HIS A 642 5.99 3.85 9.39
CA HIS A 642 7.23 3.13 9.73
C HIS A 642 6.98 1.88 10.57
N TYR A 643 5.86 1.17 10.38
CA TYR A 643 5.55 -0.04 11.14
C TYR A 643 6.58 -1.15 10.92
N TYR A 644 7.27 -1.19 9.79
CA TYR A 644 8.37 -2.13 9.52
C TYR A 644 9.58 -1.98 10.48
N LEU A 645 9.65 -0.88 11.26
CA LEU A 645 10.66 -0.67 12.30
C LEU A 645 10.29 -1.27 13.65
N ARG A 646 9.07 -1.80 13.80
CA ARG A 646 8.62 -2.47 15.03
C ARG A 646 9.33 -3.80 15.20
N ARG A 647 10.41 -3.80 15.96
CA ARG A 647 11.29 -4.98 16.19
C ARG A 647 11.75 -5.11 17.63
N GLN A 648 11.13 -4.39 18.55
CA GLN A 648 11.47 -4.46 19.95
C GLN A 648 10.73 -5.61 20.65
N PRO A 649 11.32 -6.23 21.68
CA PRO A 649 10.69 -7.32 22.42
C PRO A 649 9.30 -6.99 23.00
N ASN A 650 9.08 -5.71 23.36
CA ASN A 650 7.82 -5.20 23.88
C ASN A 650 6.77 -4.88 22.80
N GLN A 651 7.03 -5.21 21.54
CA GLN A 651 6.13 -4.95 20.41
C GLN A 651 5.65 -6.24 19.80
N ALA A 652 4.36 -6.29 19.47
CA ALA A 652 3.80 -7.38 18.68
C ALA A 652 2.73 -6.87 17.73
N ASP A 653 2.51 -7.60 16.65
CA ASP A 653 1.47 -7.34 15.66
C ASP A 653 0.66 -8.62 15.43
N ILE A 654 -0.65 -8.49 15.29
CA ILE A 654 -1.50 -9.58 14.83
C ILE A 654 -2.09 -9.19 13.48
N GLN A 655 -1.74 -9.92 12.45
CA GLN A 655 -2.42 -9.85 11.15
C GLN A 655 -3.67 -10.71 11.23
N VAL A 656 -4.83 -10.10 11.03
CA VAL A 656 -6.13 -10.78 11.08
C VAL A 656 -6.70 -10.89 9.68
N ASN A 657 -7.01 -12.10 9.23
CA ASN A 657 -7.57 -12.37 7.92
C ASN A 657 -9.06 -12.71 8.06
N LEU A 658 -9.88 -11.99 7.31
CA LEU A 658 -11.33 -12.14 7.30
C LEU A 658 -11.80 -12.97 6.12
N LEU A 659 -12.99 -13.50 6.22
CA LEU A 659 -13.73 -14.03 5.07
C LEU A 659 -13.78 -12.99 3.94
N PRO A 660 -13.84 -13.39 2.67
CA PRO A 660 -14.07 -12.47 1.57
C PRO A 660 -15.29 -11.58 1.80
N ALA A 661 -15.26 -10.35 1.31
CA ALA A 661 -16.35 -9.39 1.50
C ALA A 661 -17.71 -9.89 1.00
N SER A 662 -17.71 -10.77 -0.01
CA SER A 662 -18.90 -11.43 -0.56
C SER A 662 -19.50 -12.55 0.33
N GLU A 663 -18.74 -13.00 1.32
CA GLU A 663 -19.14 -14.12 2.20
C GLU A 663 -19.47 -13.66 3.63
N ARG A 664 -19.53 -12.35 3.88
CA ARG A 664 -19.84 -11.77 5.20
C ARG A 664 -20.79 -10.59 5.07
N ASP A 665 -21.66 -10.42 6.04
CA ASP A 665 -22.62 -9.32 6.10
C ASP A 665 -21.99 -8.03 6.65
N ALA A 666 -21.14 -8.16 7.68
CA ALA A 666 -20.48 -7.02 8.32
C ALA A 666 -19.28 -6.53 7.53
N GLN A 667 -19.13 -5.22 7.42
CA GLN A 667 -17.92 -4.61 6.83
C GLN A 667 -16.73 -4.71 7.79
N SER A 668 -15.49 -4.73 7.24
CA SER A 668 -14.26 -4.81 8.05
C SER A 668 -14.19 -3.75 9.14
N HIS A 669 -14.61 -2.52 8.84
CA HIS A 669 -14.65 -1.42 9.81
C HIS A 669 -15.65 -1.66 10.96
N GLU A 670 -16.80 -2.26 10.68
CA GLU A 670 -17.80 -2.61 11.69
C GLU A 670 -17.27 -3.72 12.60
N ILE A 671 -16.58 -4.71 12.00
CA ILE A 671 -15.93 -5.80 12.75
C ILE A 671 -14.84 -5.21 13.66
N ALA A 672 -13.96 -4.37 13.14
CA ALA A 672 -12.90 -3.72 13.90
C ALA A 672 -13.46 -2.91 15.10
N LYS A 673 -14.52 -2.14 14.87
CA LYS A 673 -15.19 -1.38 15.94
C LYS A 673 -15.83 -2.27 17.00
N ARG A 674 -16.43 -3.39 16.58
CA ARG A 674 -17.06 -4.35 17.49
C ARG A 674 -16.03 -5.05 18.39
N LEU A 675 -14.87 -5.39 17.82
CA LEU A 675 -13.83 -6.14 18.52
C LEU A 675 -13.02 -5.28 19.49
N ARG A 676 -12.85 -3.99 19.19
CA ARG A 676 -11.99 -3.06 19.94
C ARG A 676 -12.22 -3.07 21.46
N PRO A 677 -13.45 -2.91 22.00
CA PRO A 677 -13.65 -2.83 23.46
C PRO A 677 -13.19 -4.07 24.21
N GLU A 678 -13.41 -5.26 23.64
CA GLU A 678 -13.02 -6.52 24.28
C GLU A 678 -11.51 -6.75 24.17
N LEU A 679 -10.89 -6.40 23.03
CA LEU A 679 -9.45 -6.46 22.88
C LEU A 679 -8.75 -5.51 23.87
N ASP A 680 -9.24 -4.28 24.04
CA ASP A 680 -8.76 -3.32 25.05
C ASP A 680 -8.86 -3.87 26.46
N LYS A 681 -10.00 -4.47 26.79
CA LYS A 681 -10.25 -5.08 28.11
C LYS A 681 -9.31 -6.26 28.38
N LEU A 682 -9.01 -7.08 27.39
CA LEU A 682 -8.08 -8.21 27.50
C LEU A 682 -6.61 -7.73 27.62
N ALA A 683 -6.25 -6.63 26.97
CA ALA A 683 -4.92 -6.06 26.99
C ALA A 683 -4.61 -5.26 28.28
N MET A 684 -5.61 -4.60 28.85
CA MET A 684 -5.50 -3.71 30.01
C MET A 684 -4.78 -4.32 31.23
N PRO A 685 -5.05 -5.56 31.67
CA PRO A 685 -4.38 -6.16 32.84
C PRO A 685 -2.86 -6.28 32.69
N PHE A 686 -2.36 -6.28 31.47
CA PHE A 686 -0.93 -6.39 31.12
C PHE A 686 -0.28 -5.01 30.89
N GLY A 687 -1.04 -3.92 30.98
CA GLY A 687 -0.58 -2.59 30.63
C GLY A 687 -0.33 -2.39 29.13
N ALA A 688 -0.80 -3.31 28.31
CA ALA A 688 -0.62 -3.25 26.87
C ALA A 688 -1.54 -2.17 26.26
N ARG A 689 -0.98 -1.42 25.33
CA ARG A 689 -1.72 -0.48 24.47
C ARG A 689 -1.96 -1.16 23.13
N ILE A 690 -3.20 -1.20 22.69
CA ILE A 690 -3.53 -1.79 21.39
C ILE A 690 -4.04 -0.71 20.43
N LYS A 691 -3.82 -0.97 19.14
CA LYS A 691 -4.38 -0.17 18.04
C LYS A 691 -4.91 -1.12 16.99
N ILE A 692 -6.10 -0.87 16.48
CA ILE A 692 -6.60 -1.60 15.32
C ILE A 692 -6.28 -0.78 14.08
N ALA A 693 -5.30 -1.24 13.32
CA ALA A 693 -4.84 -0.58 12.11
C ALA A 693 -5.59 -1.13 10.90
N GLU A 694 -6.57 -0.37 10.44
CA GLU A 694 -7.25 -0.58 9.17
C GLU A 694 -6.57 0.20 8.05
N VAL A 695 -6.83 -0.17 6.80
CA VAL A 695 -6.43 0.65 5.65
C VAL A 695 -7.35 1.87 5.59
N PRO A 696 -6.84 3.09 5.78
CA PRO A 696 -7.67 4.28 5.76
C PRO A 696 -8.19 4.58 4.36
N PRO A 697 -9.33 5.28 4.26
CA PRO A 697 -9.78 5.77 2.98
C PRO A 697 -8.87 6.92 2.50
N GLY A 698 -8.31 6.77 1.31
CA GLY A 698 -7.43 7.79 0.73
C GLY A 698 -5.94 7.55 0.95
N PRO A 699 -5.10 8.55 0.69
CA PRO A 699 -3.65 8.43 0.87
C PRO A 699 -3.30 8.25 2.34
N PRO A 700 -2.22 7.51 2.64
CA PRO A 700 -1.81 7.26 4.01
C PRO A 700 -1.37 8.55 4.71
N VAL A 701 -1.66 8.61 5.99
CA VAL A 701 -1.26 9.70 6.89
C VAL A 701 -0.61 9.13 8.14
N LEU A 702 0.22 9.94 8.80
CA LEU A 702 0.85 9.51 10.06
C LEU A 702 -0.19 9.11 11.09
N GLN A 703 -1.17 9.97 11.32
CA GLN A 703 -2.37 9.70 12.13
C GLN A 703 -3.51 10.60 11.65
N THR A 704 -4.74 10.27 12.03
CA THR A 704 -5.92 11.08 11.72
C THR A 704 -5.88 12.43 12.46
N LEU A 705 -5.46 12.42 13.74
CA LEU A 705 -5.26 13.59 14.57
C LEU A 705 -3.83 13.57 15.09
N VAL A 706 -3.05 14.60 14.82
CA VAL A 706 -1.67 14.76 15.26
C VAL A 706 -1.55 16.09 15.98
N ALA A 707 -1.11 16.05 17.25
CA ALA A 707 -0.75 17.24 18.01
C ALA A 707 0.77 17.33 18.10
N GLU A 708 1.36 18.35 17.47
CA GLU A 708 2.78 18.66 17.54
C GLU A 708 2.99 19.71 18.61
N ILE A 709 3.82 19.41 19.61
CA ILE A 709 4.05 20.26 20.76
C ILE A 709 5.47 20.81 20.71
N TYR A 710 5.58 22.12 20.63
CA TYR A 710 6.84 22.86 20.57
C TYR A 710 7.07 23.61 21.87
N GLY A 711 8.33 23.76 22.29
CA GLY A 711 8.68 24.50 23.47
C GLY A 711 10.19 24.61 23.66
N PRO A 712 10.66 25.48 24.59
CA PRO A 712 12.08 25.78 24.77
C PRO A 712 12.86 24.65 25.45
N ASN A 713 12.19 23.73 26.12
CA ASN A 713 12.80 22.59 26.80
C ASN A 713 11.90 21.35 26.78
N LEU A 714 12.55 20.18 26.78
CA LEU A 714 11.86 18.88 26.70
C LEU A 714 10.90 18.63 27.88
N ALA A 715 11.26 19.04 29.12
CA ALA A 715 10.41 18.82 30.29
C ALA A 715 9.03 19.53 30.13
N GLY A 716 9.05 20.80 29.72
CA GLY A 716 7.81 21.55 29.45
C GLY A 716 7.02 20.99 28.31
N GLN A 717 7.68 20.55 27.20
CA GLN A 717 7.02 19.87 26.09
C GLN A 717 6.31 18.59 26.55
N LEU A 718 6.97 17.77 27.38
CA LEU A 718 6.39 16.54 27.93
C LEU A 718 5.20 16.81 28.87
N ASP A 719 5.27 17.86 29.69
CA ASP A 719 4.16 18.22 30.56
C ASP A 719 2.92 18.65 29.78
N VAL A 720 3.10 19.47 28.74
CA VAL A 720 2.00 19.86 27.85
C VAL A 720 1.49 18.63 27.08
N ALA A 721 2.37 17.77 26.59
CA ALA A 721 1.99 16.56 25.87
C ALA A 721 1.14 15.61 26.73
N ARG A 722 1.46 15.45 28.03
CA ARG A 722 0.63 14.67 28.96
C ARG A 722 -0.77 15.26 29.13
N GLN A 723 -0.89 16.58 29.19
CA GLN A 723 -2.18 17.27 29.29
C GLN A 723 -3.00 17.09 28.01
N VAL A 724 -2.37 17.27 26.83
CA VAL A 724 -3.01 17.05 25.52
C VAL A 724 -3.46 15.59 25.37
N LYS A 725 -2.59 14.63 25.73
CA LYS A 725 -2.91 13.19 25.70
C LYS A 725 -4.14 12.89 26.57
N LYS A 726 -4.22 13.45 27.77
CA LYS A 726 -5.37 13.29 28.67
C LYS A 726 -6.66 13.86 28.04
N VAL A 727 -6.60 15.01 27.40
CA VAL A 727 -7.73 15.62 26.69
C VAL A 727 -8.19 14.70 25.54
N PHE A 728 -7.26 14.18 24.75
CA PHE A 728 -7.58 13.25 23.67
C PHE A 728 -8.27 11.98 24.20
N GLN A 729 -7.74 11.38 25.27
CA GLN A 729 -8.31 10.19 25.92
C GLN A 729 -9.71 10.42 26.49
N GLN A 730 -10.02 11.64 26.91
CA GLN A 730 -11.32 12.03 27.46
C GLN A 730 -12.32 12.49 26.39
N THR A 731 -11.87 12.72 25.16
CA THR A 731 -12.71 13.20 24.07
C THR A 731 -13.45 12.04 23.43
N ASN A 732 -14.78 12.12 23.46
CA ASN A 732 -15.62 11.08 22.87
C ASN A 732 -15.38 10.95 21.36
N GLY A 733 -15.17 9.72 20.88
CA GLY A 733 -14.91 9.40 19.49
C GLY A 733 -13.43 9.40 19.10
N VAL A 734 -12.52 9.76 20.01
CA VAL A 734 -11.07 9.60 19.85
C VAL A 734 -10.66 8.25 20.42
N VAL A 735 -9.95 7.45 19.64
CA VAL A 735 -9.45 6.11 20.00
C VAL A 735 -7.97 5.98 19.67
N ASP A 736 -7.30 4.96 20.19
CA ASP A 736 -5.91 4.62 19.88
C ASP A 736 -4.93 5.79 20.14
N VAL A 737 -5.12 6.50 21.26
CA VAL A 737 -4.27 7.64 21.62
C VAL A 737 -2.88 7.17 22.01
N ASP A 738 -1.87 7.61 21.30
CA ASP A 738 -0.47 7.22 21.50
C ASP A 738 0.48 8.41 21.36
N TRP A 739 1.74 8.22 21.72
CA TRP A 739 2.83 9.16 21.56
C TRP A 739 4.17 8.43 21.36
N TYR A 740 5.21 9.15 20.94
CA TYR A 740 6.55 8.61 20.73
C TYR A 740 7.47 8.68 21.97
N VAL A 741 6.94 9.01 23.14
CA VAL A 741 7.72 9.06 24.38
C VAL A 741 7.83 7.65 24.95
N GLU A 742 9.06 7.17 25.16
CA GLU A 742 9.34 5.89 25.78
C GLU A 742 8.89 5.87 27.25
N ASP A 743 8.44 4.71 27.73
CA ASP A 743 8.13 4.50 29.14
C ASP A 743 9.42 4.36 29.95
N PRO A 744 9.43 4.72 31.24
CA PRO A 744 10.61 4.53 32.09
C PRO A 744 11.03 3.06 32.14
N GLN A 745 12.28 2.78 31.76
CA GLN A 745 12.86 1.44 31.79
C GLN A 745 13.99 1.34 32.82
N LYS A 746 14.05 0.19 33.51
CA LYS A 746 15.14 -0.08 34.48
C LYS A 746 16.44 -0.35 33.74
N THR A 747 17.48 0.43 34.00
CA THR A 747 18.78 0.26 33.36
C THR A 747 19.82 -0.04 34.44
N LEU A 748 20.68 -1.03 34.20
CA LEU A 748 21.86 -1.33 35.03
C LEU A 748 23.08 -0.70 34.35
N VAL A 749 23.78 0.16 35.09
CA VAL A 749 24.99 0.83 34.60
C VAL A 749 26.19 0.27 35.36
N PHE A 750 27.06 -0.46 34.62
CA PHE A 750 28.35 -0.92 35.15
C PHE A 750 29.37 0.19 35.08
N LYS A 751 29.81 0.69 36.22
CA LYS A 751 30.90 1.67 36.32
C LYS A 751 32.20 0.95 36.54
N VAL A 752 33.09 1.00 35.58
CA VAL A 752 34.44 0.41 35.71
C VAL A 752 35.32 1.28 36.62
N ASP A 753 35.97 0.67 37.57
CA ASP A 753 37.02 1.32 38.37
C ASP A 753 38.28 1.44 37.51
N GLU A 754 38.51 2.61 36.94
CA GLU A 754 39.60 2.88 36.00
C GLU A 754 40.97 2.63 36.62
N THR A 755 41.14 2.96 37.93
CA THR A 755 42.39 2.76 38.64
C THR A 755 42.72 1.30 38.80
N LYS A 756 41.76 0.49 39.21
CA LYS A 756 41.95 -0.96 39.34
C LYS A 756 42.18 -1.62 37.98
N ALA A 757 41.40 -1.22 36.97
CA ALA A 757 41.56 -1.76 35.62
C ALA A 757 42.98 -1.45 35.06
N ALA A 758 43.45 -0.20 35.21
CA ALA A 758 44.79 0.23 34.79
C ALA A 758 45.92 -0.51 35.50
N LEU A 759 45.78 -0.77 36.82
CA LEU A 759 46.73 -1.58 37.60
C LEU A 759 46.88 -3.01 37.07
N HIS A 760 45.88 -3.53 36.44
CA HIS A 760 45.89 -4.86 35.79
C HIS A 760 46.18 -4.80 34.29
N GLY A 761 46.50 -3.65 33.74
CA GLY A 761 46.73 -3.45 32.29
C GLY A 761 45.50 -3.59 31.42
N ILE A 762 44.32 -3.38 31.99
CA ILE A 762 43.02 -3.54 31.32
C ILE A 762 42.45 -2.15 31.06
N ALA A 763 42.01 -1.87 29.82
CA ALA A 763 41.28 -0.65 29.49
C ALA A 763 39.79 -0.78 29.83
N VAL A 764 39.13 0.35 30.09
CA VAL A 764 37.69 0.41 30.27
C VAL A 764 36.94 -0.21 29.09
N ALA A 765 37.45 0.04 27.88
CA ALA A 765 36.89 -0.53 26.63
C ALA A 765 36.91 -2.07 26.59
N ASP A 766 37.96 -2.71 27.20
CA ASP A 766 38.06 -4.17 27.26
C ASP A 766 36.96 -4.76 28.13
N VAL A 767 36.70 -4.13 29.28
CA VAL A 767 35.62 -4.53 30.17
C VAL A 767 34.25 -4.36 29.51
N ALA A 768 34.03 -3.21 28.87
CA ALA A 768 32.79 -2.95 28.13
C ALA A 768 32.61 -3.98 27.03
N LYS A 769 33.65 -4.30 26.27
CA LYS A 769 33.63 -5.27 25.19
C LYS A 769 33.33 -6.69 25.69
N ALA A 770 33.93 -7.08 26.84
CA ALA A 770 33.65 -8.37 27.45
C ALA A 770 32.18 -8.49 27.90
N LEU A 771 31.63 -7.42 28.48
CA LEU A 771 30.20 -7.35 28.81
C LEU A 771 29.32 -7.47 27.55
N THR A 772 29.66 -6.78 26.46
CA THR A 772 28.94 -6.91 25.21
C THR A 772 28.92 -8.33 24.68
N ILE A 773 30.07 -9.02 24.72
CA ILE A 773 30.16 -10.44 24.31
C ILE A 773 29.29 -11.32 25.21
N ALA A 774 29.29 -11.09 26.51
CA ALA A 774 28.52 -11.87 27.46
C ALA A 774 27.00 -11.69 27.34
N GLU A 775 26.54 -10.47 27.07
CA GLU A 775 25.12 -10.11 27.04
C GLU A 775 24.48 -10.20 25.64
N SER A 776 25.21 -9.82 24.62
CA SER A 776 24.68 -9.70 23.26
C SER A 776 25.33 -10.67 22.27
N GLY A 777 26.44 -11.27 22.66
CA GLY A 777 27.30 -12.02 21.76
C GLY A 777 28.08 -11.13 20.77
N GLU A 778 29.02 -11.73 20.07
CA GLU A 778 29.76 -11.08 19.00
C GLU A 778 30.00 -12.02 17.82
N THR A 779 29.76 -11.52 16.61
CA THR A 779 30.00 -12.29 15.39
C THR A 779 31.52 -12.34 15.08
N ALA A 780 32.10 -13.53 15.14
CA ALA A 780 33.52 -13.78 14.85
C ALA A 780 33.80 -14.12 13.38
N GLY A 781 32.81 -14.10 12.51
CA GLY A 781 32.91 -14.42 11.09
C GLY A 781 31.71 -15.25 10.60
N LEU A 782 31.86 -15.85 9.43
CA LEU A 782 30.83 -16.69 8.83
C LEU A 782 31.31 -18.14 8.69
N LEU A 783 30.41 -19.08 8.80
CA LEU A 783 30.63 -20.46 8.36
C LEU A 783 30.32 -20.55 6.85
N HIS A 784 31.26 -21.05 6.07
CA HIS A 784 31.16 -21.15 4.63
C HIS A 784 30.60 -22.49 4.17
N ASP A 785 29.30 -22.73 4.38
CA ASP A 785 28.59 -23.90 3.84
C ASP A 785 28.00 -23.55 2.45
N PRO A 786 28.51 -24.15 1.34
CA PRO A 786 28.03 -23.81 -0.01
C PRO A 786 26.57 -24.23 -0.27
N ARG A 787 25.95 -24.99 0.61
CA ARG A 787 24.56 -25.42 0.48
C ARG A 787 23.58 -24.50 1.19
N SER A 788 24.07 -23.62 2.06
CA SER A 788 23.19 -22.67 2.77
C SER A 788 22.81 -21.50 1.87
N ARG A 789 21.55 -21.14 1.86
CA ARG A 789 21.03 -19.94 1.18
C ARG A 789 21.23 -18.66 1.98
N GLU A 790 21.20 -18.79 3.30
CA GLU A 790 21.44 -17.67 4.22
C GLU A 790 22.86 -17.74 4.79
N PRO A 791 23.50 -16.60 5.08
CA PRO A 791 24.78 -16.56 5.77
C PRO A 791 24.64 -17.19 7.16
N ILE A 792 25.66 -17.96 7.57
CA ILE A 792 25.69 -18.65 8.88
C ILE A 792 26.71 -17.93 9.74
N PRO A 793 26.33 -17.03 10.66
CA PRO A 793 27.27 -16.35 11.53
C PRO A 793 27.88 -17.33 12.55
N VAL A 794 29.17 -17.12 12.84
CA VAL A 794 29.86 -17.72 13.99
C VAL A 794 29.77 -16.73 15.14
N GLN A 795 28.95 -17.02 16.12
CA GLN A 795 28.63 -16.15 17.25
C GLN A 795 29.26 -16.69 18.54
N VAL A 796 29.97 -15.80 19.25
CA VAL A 796 30.67 -16.10 20.51
C VAL A 796 29.93 -15.42 21.66
#